data_aa1900bc21ed96ae8167d6ff8d19742f
#
_entry.id   aa1900bc21ed96ae8167d6ff8d19742f
#
_cell.length_a   1.000
_cell.length_b   1.000
_cell.length_c   1.000
_cell.angle_alpha   90.00
_cell.angle_beta   90.00
_cell.angle_gamma   90.00
#
_symmetry.space_group_name_H-M   'P 1'
#
loop_
_entity.id
_entity.type
_entity.pdbx_description
1 polymer ?
#
loop_
_entity_poly.entity_id
_entity_poly.type
_entity_poly.pdbx_seq_one_letter_code
_entity_poly.pdbx_strand_id
1 'polypeptide(L)'
;MSAEKSGQAAKKKSKKRFIKWLLAVVCLIVVVFLLVPVFVSSGAGRRLILGRINKSLAGEADFADLSVGWWRGVTVEEFSFKDDSERTSVTIKEIYTKPHYGSLLLGNLSFGETRLEEPRIDIRLAEGRRAGGEDSVEVEVETVVLPVARMDLNVVNGNLRVTDEAGQSAEVSRVNSELKLRPAGETTEFKVDMLLQGAKVESKGWVEPKKRTGWSLKGTSGGLAVKVEDLSLGSLEPLLALAGIDIEAEGRLSVDMVVKVRDGGVEDFSGSINGRGIEIGGELLRGDRLRTGTLSIHAKGKQEDGRVRVSDLLVDTSWLDAEVRGVVPMTFESLAVFLEPGSGYSLEGSFECNVAEAMSQMPALLGVKEGVKVTSGKLTGRVKTIEKEGKKLLSGDAELAGLAGVVEEKEIRLSEPVTAAVEIFSDANVVTFDRLDVSAPFGKVTCRGTSELLKYEEQMDLGKLQSELGQFLRMGGYEMTGAYSGEGEISLGKERIRINGTSLVKDFSLRSAEGASATEAKADMEFSVGMEREGSVLGIEHIGVSGSFGQINVKDGIVPLGEKASEGLKLDIAAKGIDLAKVGSFGAVLGYVDPNVRLGGIAESEVSVRMEDGAYRLRTDSTSIKGLKIEYPQKKPFEQEQVSVVFDATVNPSDKTIAVHKLELTSPQIKIEGNFEESVDGERTKLKGKAELEYDWAAVGTLAAGYLPAGLELEGQRKDSISFSSEYAKGRREELLSNLSASGKVGFDKASFMGLVFGATEAPIEVNRGVLGIAGFSTTVNNGHLRLGGEADFSGEPVLFKTAEPIHIAEDIEITKELGSELLMYLNPLFAGFSEISGVVDFNCTELSIPLGKTSNKKELVVSGTLSMERLRLEGSGFLAAIFALMGRGVPAQDFALHPMEFEVRNGLVRYEDMELVVGNNPLNFSGVIGLDHSIKDMTVTLPYTLSGETVRVGKAFAGQRISVPIRGTLKSPQIDTGKLLEQQLKGRLEQELKKKVFEGLDELFK
;
A
#
# COMPACT_ATOMS: atom_id res chain seq x y z
N MET A 1 -63.93 -112.81 20.24
CA MET A 1 -63.85 -112.61 18.81
C MET A 1 -64.95 -111.62 18.44
N SER A 2 -64.60 -110.44 18.02
CA SER A 2 -65.50 -109.45 17.43
C SER A 2 -65.43 -108.11 18.09
N ALA A 3 -64.39 -107.35 17.78
CA ALA A 3 -64.26 -105.89 18.02
C ALA A 3 -63.20 -105.28 17.16
N GLU A 4 -63.36 -105.37 15.85
CA GLU A 4 -62.42 -104.71 14.96
C GLU A 4 -63.00 -104.29 13.60
N LYS A 5 -64.07 -103.49 13.61
CA LYS A 5 -64.61 -102.93 12.37
C LYS A 5 -65.29 -101.54 12.48
N SER A 6 -65.18 -100.80 13.62
CA SER A 6 -65.84 -99.50 13.76
C SER A 6 -64.88 -98.29 13.79
N GLY A 7 -63.54 -98.46 13.74
CA GLY A 7 -62.53 -97.34 13.87
C GLY A 7 -62.08 -96.68 12.56
N GLN A 8 -62.34 -97.42 11.37
CA GLN A 8 -61.77 -96.82 10.09
C GLN A 8 -62.71 -95.90 9.30
N ALA A 9 -64.03 -95.87 9.59
CA ALA A 9 -64.95 -95.03 8.85
C ALA A 9 -65.03 -93.55 9.39
N ALA A 10 -64.71 -93.35 10.67
CA ALA A 10 -64.75 -92.02 11.29
C ALA A 10 -63.49 -91.17 10.97
N LYS A 11 -62.33 -91.83 10.80
CA LYS A 11 -61.08 -91.13 10.41
C LYS A 11 -61.07 -90.69 8.94
N LYS A 12 -61.80 -91.33 8.04
CA LYS A 12 -61.87 -90.91 6.61
C LYS A 12 -62.81 -89.71 6.36
N LYS A 13 -63.84 -89.47 7.20
CA LYS A 13 -64.73 -88.29 7.07
C LYS A 13 -64.09 -86.98 7.64
N SER A 14 -63.28 -87.07 8.67
CA SER A 14 -62.56 -85.95 9.26
C SER A 14 -61.48 -85.38 8.33
N LYS A 15 -60.66 -86.27 7.70
CA LYS A 15 -59.64 -85.81 6.72
C LYS A 15 -60.26 -85.12 5.50
N LYS A 16 -61.39 -85.58 4.98
CA LYS A 16 -62.03 -84.88 3.84
C LYS A 16 -62.72 -83.59 4.21
N ARG A 17 -63.11 -83.29 5.45
CA ARG A 17 -63.62 -82.01 5.92
C ARG A 17 -62.44 -81.06 6.14
N PHE A 18 -61.34 -81.50 6.72
CA PHE A 18 -60.13 -80.71 6.91
C PHE A 18 -59.51 -80.29 5.58
N ILE A 19 -59.44 -81.18 4.58
CA ILE A 19 -58.94 -80.84 3.23
C ILE A 19 -59.87 -79.85 2.52
N LYS A 20 -61.19 -79.97 2.67
CA LYS A 20 -62.15 -79.01 2.10
C LYS A 20 -62.02 -77.63 2.78
N TRP A 21 -61.78 -77.59 4.11
CA TRP A 21 -61.59 -76.38 4.86
C TRP A 21 -60.22 -75.75 4.49
N LEU A 22 -59.18 -76.54 4.39
CA LEU A 22 -57.87 -76.09 3.92
C LEU A 22 -57.92 -75.54 2.48
N LEU A 23 -58.65 -76.19 1.58
CA LEU A 23 -58.88 -75.75 0.22
C LEU A 23 -59.72 -74.50 0.19
N ALA A 24 -60.70 -74.29 1.03
CA ALA A 24 -61.46 -73.07 1.16
C ALA A 24 -60.58 -71.90 1.69
N VAL A 25 -59.72 -72.17 2.69
CA VAL A 25 -58.76 -71.19 3.21
C VAL A 25 -57.72 -70.82 2.15
N VAL A 26 -57.21 -71.84 1.42
CA VAL A 26 -56.29 -71.56 0.31
C VAL A 26 -56.96 -70.76 -0.81
N CYS A 27 -58.27 -71.17 -1.18
CA CYS A 27 -59.00 -70.33 -2.14
C CYS A 27 -59.26 -68.90 -1.66
N LEU A 28 -59.56 -68.71 -0.36
CA LEU A 28 -59.74 -67.39 0.22
C LEU A 28 -58.44 -66.60 0.18
N ILE A 29 -57.33 -67.23 0.54
CA ILE A 29 -56.00 -66.60 0.45
C ILE A 29 -55.69 -66.25 -1.00
N VAL A 30 -55.98 -67.15 -1.96
CA VAL A 30 -55.79 -66.87 -3.38
C VAL A 30 -56.69 -65.72 -3.86
N VAL A 31 -57.96 -65.69 -3.44
CA VAL A 31 -58.83 -64.54 -3.79
C VAL A 31 -58.35 -63.21 -3.17
N VAL A 32 -57.98 -63.25 -1.88
CA VAL A 32 -57.45 -62.09 -1.22
C VAL A 32 -56.14 -61.61 -1.94
N PHE A 33 -55.29 -62.55 -2.26
CA PHE A 33 -54.07 -62.31 -3.00
C PHE A 33 -54.36 -61.69 -4.39
N LEU A 34 -55.34 -62.18 -5.14
CA LEU A 34 -55.75 -61.62 -6.44
C LEU A 34 -56.41 -60.25 -6.33
N LEU A 35 -57.01 -59.91 -5.19
CA LEU A 35 -57.70 -58.64 -4.94
C LEU A 35 -56.74 -57.52 -4.43
N VAL A 36 -55.59 -57.93 -3.87
CA VAL A 36 -54.56 -56.93 -3.39
C VAL A 36 -54.19 -55.83 -4.43
N PRO A 37 -53.88 -56.17 -5.70
CA PRO A 37 -53.58 -55.17 -6.70
C PRO A 37 -54.75 -54.21 -6.96
N VAL A 38 -55.99 -54.76 -7.01
CA VAL A 38 -57.19 -53.92 -7.24
C VAL A 38 -57.40 -52.92 -6.07
N PHE A 39 -57.24 -53.43 -4.83
CA PHE A 39 -57.33 -52.57 -3.64
C PHE A 39 -56.25 -51.51 -3.64
N VAL A 40 -54.98 -51.89 -3.88
CA VAL A 40 -53.85 -51.00 -3.88
C VAL A 40 -53.97 -49.93 -4.98
N SER A 41 -54.50 -50.30 -6.15
CA SER A 41 -54.77 -49.36 -7.25
C SER A 41 -56.04 -48.50 -7.04
N SER A 42 -56.79 -48.73 -5.98
CA SER A 42 -57.96 -47.91 -5.67
C SER A 42 -57.58 -46.59 -4.95
N GLY A 43 -58.49 -45.59 -4.99
CA GLY A 43 -58.28 -44.33 -4.28
C GLY A 43 -58.11 -44.50 -2.75
N ALA A 44 -58.59 -45.60 -2.16
CA ALA A 44 -58.33 -45.91 -0.75
C ALA A 44 -56.90 -46.45 -0.55
N GLY A 45 -56.43 -47.33 -1.43
CA GLY A 45 -55.03 -47.81 -1.44
C GLY A 45 -54.03 -46.73 -1.66
N ARG A 46 -54.29 -45.85 -2.61
CA ARG A 46 -53.43 -44.64 -2.87
C ARG A 46 -53.25 -43.78 -1.60
N ARG A 47 -54.35 -43.45 -0.91
CA ARG A 47 -54.28 -42.64 0.33
C ARG A 47 -53.50 -43.32 1.44
N LEU A 48 -53.64 -44.67 1.56
CA LEU A 48 -52.96 -45.48 2.56
C LEU A 48 -51.40 -45.43 2.27
N ILE A 49 -51.04 -45.66 1.00
CA ILE A 49 -49.66 -45.68 0.56
C ILE A 49 -49.01 -44.29 0.74
N LEU A 50 -49.67 -43.20 0.26
CA LEU A 50 -49.21 -41.85 0.46
C LEU A 50 -49.05 -41.49 1.93
N GLY A 51 -50.03 -41.86 2.77
CA GLY A 51 -49.93 -41.64 4.21
C GLY A 51 -48.79 -42.39 4.88
N ARG A 52 -48.39 -43.55 4.32
CA ARG A 52 -47.20 -44.29 4.80
C ARG A 52 -45.90 -43.69 4.32
N ILE A 53 -45.82 -43.30 3.05
CA ILE A 53 -44.67 -42.64 2.44
C ILE A 53 -44.37 -41.31 3.16
N ASN A 54 -45.40 -40.47 3.31
CA ASN A 54 -45.25 -39.15 3.94
C ASN A 54 -44.94 -39.20 5.45
N LYS A 55 -45.20 -40.33 6.11
CA LYS A 55 -44.74 -40.57 7.48
C LYS A 55 -43.28 -41.00 7.58
N SER A 56 -42.70 -41.49 6.51
CA SER A 56 -41.32 -42.00 6.48
C SER A 56 -40.35 -41.08 5.79
N LEU A 57 -40.82 -40.06 5.06
CA LEU A 57 -40.05 -39.07 4.40
C LEU A 57 -40.14 -37.74 5.17
N ALA A 58 -39.06 -36.97 5.16
CA ALA A 58 -39.04 -35.58 5.65
C ALA A 58 -39.49 -34.65 4.53
N GLY A 59 -40.81 -34.70 4.21
CA GLY A 59 -41.41 -33.94 3.11
C GLY A 59 -42.75 -34.52 2.67
N GLU A 60 -43.36 -33.92 1.67
CA GLU A 60 -44.63 -34.30 1.13
C GLU A 60 -44.49 -34.92 -0.27
N ALA A 61 -44.92 -36.18 -0.41
CA ALA A 61 -45.02 -36.86 -1.69
C ALA A 61 -46.48 -36.98 -2.13
N ASP A 62 -46.73 -36.87 -3.44
CA ASP A 62 -48.02 -37.11 -4.08
C ASP A 62 -47.83 -37.79 -5.45
N PHE A 63 -48.87 -38.33 -6.02
CA PHE A 63 -48.89 -38.89 -7.37
C PHE A 63 -50.34 -38.96 -7.90
N ALA A 64 -50.50 -38.82 -9.21
CA ALA A 64 -51.81 -38.73 -9.84
C ALA A 64 -52.51 -40.07 -9.91
N ASP A 65 -51.83 -41.16 -10.31
CA ASP A 65 -52.42 -42.52 -10.38
C ASP A 65 -51.40 -43.59 -9.93
N LEU A 66 -51.94 -44.68 -9.46
CA LEU A 66 -51.20 -45.88 -9.05
C LEU A 66 -51.87 -47.10 -9.62
N SER A 67 -51.22 -47.78 -10.52
CA SER A 67 -51.68 -49.05 -11.09
C SER A 67 -50.74 -50.15 -10.63
N VAL A 68 -51.33 -51.18 -10.01
CA VAL A 68 -50.60 -52.37 -9.52
C VAL A 68 -51.16 -53.65 -10.15
N GLY A 69 -50.29 -54.48 -10.64
CA GLY A 69 -50.66 -55.78 -11.21
C GLY A 69 -49.59 -56.84 -10.97
N TRP A 70 -50.01 -58.07 -10.62
CA TRP A 70 -49.12 -59.23 -10.34
C TRP A 70 -48.18 -59.55 -11.52
N TRP A 71 -48.66 -59.38 -12.78
CA TRP A 71 -47.90 -59.67 -14.01
C TRP A 71 -47.49 -58.41 -14.77
N ARG A 72 -48.24 -57.34 -14.60
CA ARG A 72 -47.99 -56.06 -15.27
C ARG A 72 -47.02 -55.13 -14.54
N GLY A 73 -46.70 -55.42 -13.25
CA GLY A 73 -45.89 -54.60 -12.40
C GLY A 73 -46.64 -53.46 -11.72
N VAL A 74 -45.93 -52.43 -11.34
CA VAL A 74 -46.48 -51.26 -10.65
C VAL A 74 -46.14 -50.05 -11.51
N THR A 75 -47.11 -49.20 -11.82
CA THR A 75 -46.96 -47.90 -12.50
C THR A 75 -47.48 -46.82 -11.58
N VAL A 76 -46.69 -45.76 -11.43
CA VAL A 76 -47.03 -44.51 -10.71
C VAL A 76 -46.90 -43.35 -11.70
N GLU A 77 -47.98 -42.60 -11.85
CA GLU A 77 -48.04 -41.46 -12.78
C GLU A 77 -48.00 -40.13 -12.01
N GLU A 78 -47.28 -39.17 -12.58
CA GLU A 78 -47.15 -37.78 -12.07
C GLU A 78 -46.67 -37.77 -10.59
N PHE A 79 -45.63 -38.52 -10.27
CA PHE A 79 -45.05 -38.51 -8.93
C PHE A 79 -44.40 -37.14 -8.66
N SER A 80 -44.68 -36.58 -7.47
CA SER A 80 -44.05 -35.36 -6.98
C SER A 80 -43.64 -35.54 -5.52
N PHE A 81 -42.52 -34.96 -5.18
CA PHE A 81 -42.02 -34.87 -3.81
C PHE A 81 -41.45 -33.50 -3.56
N LYS A 82 -41.72 -32.91 -2.41
CA LYS A 82 -41.10 -31.71 -1.88
C LYS A 82 -40.66 -31.95 -0.46
N ASP A 83 -39.44 -31.56 -0.14
CA ASP A 83 -38.97 -31.64 1.23
C ASP A 83 -39.62 -30.56 2.13
N ASP A 84 -39.57 -30.77 3.46
CA ASP A 84 -40.16 -29.83 4.44
C ASP A 84 -39.53 -28.42 4.40
N SER A 85 -38.32 -28.25 3.83
CA SER A 85 -37.61 -26.97 3.67
C SER A 85 -37.88 -26.29 2.31
N GLU A 86 -38.68 -26.90 1.43
CA GLU A 86 -38.93 -26.52 0.04
C GLU A 86 -37.65 -26.36 -0.82
N ARG A 87 -36.54 -26.94 -0.37
CA ARG A 87 -35.24 -26.84 -1.05
C ARG A 87 -35.04 -27.92 -2.10
N THR A 88 -35.65 -29.08 -1.90
CA THR A 88 -35.56 -30.18 -2.85
C THR A 88 -36.93 -30.47 -3.41
N SER A 89 -37.07 -30.42 -4.72
CA SER A 89 -38.26 -30.90 -5.41
C SER A 89 -37.89 -31.95 -6.42
N VAL A 90 -38.71 -33.01 -6.46
CA VAL A 90 -38.60 -34.13 -7.40
C VAL A 90 -39.92 -34.32 -8.09
N THR A 91 -39.92 -34.36 -9.41
CA THR A 91 -41.11 -34.74 -10.19
C THR A 91 -40.73 -35.82 -11.19
N ILE A 92 -41.57 -36.83 -11.35
CA ILE A 92 -41.35 -37.96 -12.27
C ILE A 92 -42.67 -38.23 -12.99
N LYS A 93 -42.65 -38.17 -14.32
CA LYS A 93 -43.82 -38.31 -15.15
C LYS A 93 -44.42 -39.72 -15.02
N GLU A 94 -43.60 -40.75 -15.09
CA GLU A 94 -43.98 -42.14 -14.92
C GLU A 94 -42.89 -42.93 -14.23
N ILE A 95 -43.27 -43.71 -13.23
CA ILE A 95 -42.42 -44.69 -12.57
C ILE A 95 -43.05 -46.04 -12.86
N TYR A 96 -42.40 -46.86 -13.64
CA TYR A 96 -42.74 -48.23 -13.87
C TYR A 96 -41.76 -49.15 -13.16
N THR A 97 -42.28 -50.17 -12.46
CA THR A 97 -41.40 -51.18 -11.84
C THR A 97 -42.05 -52.54 -11.80
N LYS A 98 -41.23 -53.58 -11.96
CA LYS A 98 -41.67 -54.99 -11.90
C LYS A 98 -41.11 -55.62 -10.62
N PRO A 99 -41.85 -55.57 -9.49
CA PRO A 99 -41.37 -56.18 -8.25
C PRO A 99 -41.27 -57.74 -8.34
N HIS A 100 -40.19 -58.26 -7.78
CA HIS A 100 -40.05 -59.67 -7.56
C HIS A 100 -40.85 -60.08 -6.30
N TYR A 101 -42.14 -60.24 -6.45
CA TYR A 101 -43.10 -60.44 -5.32
C TYR A 101 -42.70 -61.53 -4.34
N GLY A 102 -42.09 -62.65 -4.84
CA GLY A 102 -41.53 -63.69 -3.98
C GLY A 102 -40.45 -63.23 -3.03
N SER A 103 -39.58 -62.41 -3.52
CA SER A 103 -38.46 -61.77 -2.72
C SER A 103 -39.02 -60.75 -1.72
N LEU A 104 -39.98 -59.93 -2.15
CA LEU A 104 -40.68 -59.01 -1.27
C LEU A 104 -41.37 -59.63 -0.10
N LEU A 105 -42.02 -60.80 -0.33
CA LEU A 105 -42.67 -61.60 0.74
C LEU A 105 -41.67 -62.15 1.76
N LEU A 106 -40.40 -62.32 1.38
CA LEU A 106 -39.30 -62.75 2.24
C LEU A 106 -38.56 -61.55 2.88
N GLY A 107 -39.03 -60.32 2.67
CA GLY A 107 -38.48 -59.12 3.21
C GLY A 107 -37.28 -58.51 2.43
N ASN A 108 -36.99 -59.05 1.23
CA ASN A 108 -35.91 -58.53 0.38
C ASN A 108 -36.47 -57.65 -0.71
N LEU A 109 -36.10 -56.35 -0.73
CA LEU A 109 -36.46 -55.43 -1.79
C LEU A 109 -35.72 -55.79 -3.08
N SER A 110 -36.47 -56.44 -4.00
CA SER A 110 -35.92 -56.83 -5.29
C SER A 110 -36.92 -56.51 -6.38
N PHE A 111 -36.39 -55.78 -7.39
CA PHE A 111 -37.18 -55.35 -8.53
C PHE A 111 -36.51 -55.82 -9.83
N GLY A 112 -37.31 -56.09 -10.83
CA GLY A 112 -36.84 -56.30 -12.20
C GLY A 112 -36.68 -54.99 -12.95
N GLU A 113 -37.24 -54.98 -14.15
CA GLU A 113 -37.31 -53.80 -14.97
C GLU A 113 -38.00 -52.67 -14.21
N THR A 114 -37.26 -51.54 -14.04
CA THR A 114 -37.73 -50.31 -13.42
C THR A 114 -37.41 -49.17 -14.35
N ARG A 115 -38.39 -48.36 -14.71
CA ARG A 115 -38.26 -47.27 -15.64
C ARG A 115 -38.75 -45.98 -15.01
N LEU A 116 -37.93 -44.93 -15.07
CA LEU A 116 -38.28 -43.57 -14.66
C LEU A 116 -38.33 -42.71 -15.89
N GLU A 117 -39.49 -42.15 -16.21
CA GLU A 117 -39.64 -41.21 -17.36
C GLU A 117 -39.62 -39.77 -16.89
N GLU A 118 -38.78 -38.98 -17.51
CA GLU A 118 -38.62 -37.54 -17.28
C GLU A 118 -38.52 -37.14 -15.81
N PRO A 119 -37.66 -37.83 -14.99
CA PRO A 119 -37.41 -37.35 -13.63
C PRO A 119 -36.77 -35.99 -13.67
N ARG A 120 -37.33 -35.04 -12.89
CA ARG A 120 -36.79 -33.70 -12.68
C ARG A 120 -36.50 -33.52 -11.22
N ILE A 121 -35.26 -33.12 -10.91
CA ILE A 121 -34.78 -32.88 -9.55
C ILE A 121 -34.28 -31.46 -9.49
N ASP A 122 -34.87 -30.63 -8.67
CA ASP A 122 -34.42 -29.27 -8.40
C ASP A 122 -33.95 -29.15 -6.95
N ILE A 123 -32.69 -28.70 -6.74
CA ILE A 123 -32.07 -28.55 -5.42
C ILE A 123 -31.67 -27.11 -5.26
N ARG A 124 -32.05 -26.45 -4.15
CA ARG A 124 -31.62 -25.13 -3.74
C ARG A 124 -30.73 -25.24 -2.51
N LEU A 125 -29.54 -24.68 -2.57
CA LEU A 125 -28.58 -24.74 -1.47
C LEU A 125 -28.94 -23.73 -0.39
N ALA A 126 -28.51 -23.97 0.85
CA ALA A 126 -28.76 -23.11 2.00
C ALA A 126 -27.59 -22.20 2.32
N GLU A 127 -27.87 -21.01 2.86
CA GLU A 127 -26.87 -20.14 3.46
C GLU A 127 -25.94 -20.89 4.44
N GLY A 128 -24.63 -20.72 4.31
CA GLY A 128 -23.65 -21.02 5.35
C GLY A 128 -22.88 -22.33 5.25
N ARG A 129 -22.97 -23.12 4.17
CA ARG A 129 -21.98 -24.17 3.91
C ARG A 129 -21.08 -23.85 2.72
N ARG A 130 -20.10 -22.96 2.93
CA ARG A 130 -18.88 -23.03 2.13
C ARG A 130 -18.19 -24.35 2.51
N ALA A 131 -18.01 -25.23 1.55
CA ALA A 131 -17.22 -26.45 1.72
C ALA A 131 -15.72 -26.07 1.81
N GLY A 132 -15.31 -25.48 2.93
CA GLY A 132 -13.96 -24.96 3.15
C GLY A 132 -13.64 -24.71 4.64
N GLY A 133 -14.49 -25.15 5.55
CA GLY A 133 -14.14 -25.16 6.98
C GLY A 133 -13.19 -26.33 7.28
N GLU A 134 -12.18 -26.05 8.10
CA GLU A 134 -11.11 -26.98 8.56
C GLU A 134 -11.56 -28.23 9.32
N ASP A 135 -12.80 -28.59 9.26
CA ASP A 135 -13.28 -29.92 9.68
C ASP A 135 -13.30 -30.83 8.45
N SER A 136 -12.14 -31.33 8.04
CA SER A 136 -12.04 -32.57 7.28
C SER A 136 -12.55 -33.67 8.18
N VAL A 137 -13.87 -33.88 8.18
CA VAL A 137 -14.44 -35.13 8.65
C VAL A 137 -13.80 -36.20 7.78
N GLU A 138 -12.89 -36.98 8.34
CA GLU A 138 -12.54 -38.28 7.82
C GLU A 138 -13.90 -39.02 7.70
N VAL A 139 -14.43 -39.04 6.49
CA VAL A 139 -15.57 -39.84 6.18
C VAL A 139 -15.05 -41.27 6.26
N GLU A 140 -15.11 -41.87 7.45
CA GLU A 140 -15.11 -43.32 7.56
C GLU A 140 -16.23 -43.78 6.64
N VAL A 141 -15.84 -44.34 5.49
CA VAL A 141 -16.79 -44.86 4.50
C VAL A 141 -17.42 -46.07 5.12
N GLU A 142 -18.46 -45.87 5.95
CA GLU A 142 -19.31 -46.91 6.47
C GLU A 142 -19.85 -47.77 5.31
N THR A 143 -19.94 -49.06 5.54
CA THR A 143 -20.47 -50.00 4.57
C THR A 143 -21.86 -49.54 4.16
N VAL A 144 -22.05 -49.07 2.94
CA VAL A 144 -23.35 -48.64 2.43
C VAL A 144 -24.22 -49.90 2.25
N VAL A 145 -25.27 -50.02 3.03
CA VAL A 145 -26.28 -51.06 2.85
C VAL A 145 -27.33 -50.51 1.90
N LEU A 146 -27.31 -50.97 0.65
CA LEU A 146 -28.37 -50.63 -0.29
C LEU A 146 -29.67 -51.29 0.12
N PRO A 147 -30.78 -50.53 0.23
CA PRO A 147 -32.08 -51.10 0.60
C PRO A 147 -32.65 -52.03 -0.49
N VAL A 148 -32.15 -51.94 -1.70
CA VAL A 148 -32.60 -52.74 -2.87
C VAL A 148 -31.50 -53.71 -3.24
N ALA A 149 -31.83 -55.00 -3.24
CA ALA A 149 -30.87 -56.07 -3.53
C ALA A 149 -30.64 -56.25 -5.06
N ARG A 150 -31.65 -56.09 -5.90
CA ARG A 150 -31.58 -56.25 -7.36
C ARG A 150 -32.60 -55.34 -8.03
N MET A 151 -32.17 -54.69 -9.13
CA MET A 151 -33.00 -53.77 -9.93
C MET A 151 -32.37 -53.53 -11.29
N ASP A 152 -33.18 -53.59 -12.33
CA ASP A 152 -32.76 -53.10 -13.68
C ASP A 152 -33.44 -51.75 -13.90
N LEU A 153 -32.70 -50.68 -13.56
CA LEU A 153 -33.19 -49.30 -13.59
C LEU A 153 -32.85 -48.65 -14.92
N ASN A 154 -33.87 -48.07 -15.54
CA ASN A 154 -33.81 -47.30 -16.76
C ASN A 154 -34.34 -45.90 -16.51
N VAL A 155 -33.49 -44.88 -16.61
CA VAL A 155 -33.89 -43.47 -16.57
C VAL A 155 -33.95 -42.94 -17.99
N VAL A 156 -35.02 -42.29 -18.34
CA VAL A 156 -35.24 -41.71 -19.66
C VAL A 156 -35.49 -40.22 -19.53
N ASN A 157 -34.63 -39.41 -20.16
CA ASN A 157 -34.76 -37.95 -20.26
C ASN A 157 -34.81 -37.25 -18.88
N GLY A 158 -33.99 -37.68 -17.92
CA GLY A 158 -33.89 -37.05 -16.61
C GLY A 158 -33.24 -35.69 -16.65
N ASN A 159 -33.61 -34.82 -15.70
CA ASN A 159 -33.02 -33.51 -15.49
C ASN A 159 -32.71 -33.27 -14.01
N LEU A 160 -31.54 -32.73 -13.74
CA LEU A 160 -31.11 -32.28 -12.40
C LEU A 160 -30.68 -30.84 -12.50
N ARG A 161 -31.21 -29.98 -11.62
CA ARG A 161 -30.79 -28.57 -11.48
C ARG A 161 -30.40 -28.31 -10.04
N VAL A 162 -29.26 -27.70 -9.87
CA VAL A 162 -28.78 -27.21 -8.56
C VAL A 162 -28.62 -25.69 -8.67
N THR A 163 -29.26 -24.97 -7.76
CA THR A 163 -29.22 -23.49 -7.74
C THR A 163 -28.66 -23.02 -6.41
N ASP A 164 -27.71 -22.11 -6.45
CA ASP A 164 -27.15 -21.43 -5.28
C ASP A 164 -28.03 -20.25 -4.83
N GLU A 165 -27.60 -19.55 -3.79
CA GLU A 165 -28.29 -18.37 -3.24
C GLU A 165 -28.22 -17.15 -4.14
N ALA A 166 -27.15 -17.02 -4.92
CA ALA A 166 -26.96 -15.94 -5.89
C ALA A 166 -27.83 -16.11 -7.14
N GLY A 167 -28.55 -17.26 -7.25
CA GLY A 167 -29.39 -17.58 -8.39
C GLY A 167 -28.62 -18.23 -9.55
N GLN A 168 -27.35 -18.57 -9.37
CA GLN A 168 -26.59 -19.32 -10.36
C GLN A 168 -27.03 -20.77 -10.35
N SER A 169 -27.14 -21.38 -11.50
CA SER A 169 -27.62 -22.76 -11.60
C SER A 169 -26.73 -23.65 -12.46
N ALA A 170 -26.46 -24.84 -11.96
CA ALA A 170 -25.86 -25.92 -12.71
C ALA A 170 -26.94 -26.92 -13.15
N GLU A 171 -26.89 -27.30 -14.43
CA GLU A 171 -27.91 -28.18 -15.02
C GLU A 171 -27.28 -29.39 -15.67
N VAL A 172 -27.81 -30.57 -15.29
CA VAL A 172 -27.59 -31.84 -15.96
C VAL A 172 -28.89 -32.22 -16.61
N SER A 173 -28.92 -32.35 -17.94
CA SER A 173 -30.14 -32.61 -18.68
C SER A 173 -30.02 -33.79 -19.62
N ARG A 174 -31.16 -34.28 -20.10
CA ARG A 174 -31.26 -35.48 -20.96
C ARG A 174 -30.54 -36.70 -20.39
N VAL A 175 -30.64 -36.89 -19.08
CA VAL A 175 -30.02 -38.04 -18.44
C VAL A 175 -30.73 -39.29 -18.88
N ASN A 176 -30.04 -40.13 -19.61
CA ASN A 176 -30.47 -41.48 -19.96
C ASN A 176 -29.51 -42.45 -19.29
N SER A 177 -30.02 -43.32 -18.43
CA SER A 177 -29.16 -44.27 -17.74
C SER A 177 -29.78 -45.68 -17.70
N GLU A 178 -28.94 -46.67 -17.86
CA GLU A 178 -29.21 -48.07 -17.66
C GLU A 178 -28.37 -48.59 -16.50
N LEU A 179 -28.97 -48.98 -15.40
CA LEU A 179 -28.30 -49.55 -14.24
C LEU A 179 -28.84 -50.94 -13.94
N LYS A 180 -28.01 -51.95 -14.07
CA LYS A 180 -28.33 -53.33 -13.65
C LYS A 180 -27.77 -53.59 -12.26
N LEU A 181 -28.46 -53.08 -11.24
CA LEU A 181 -28.07 -53.27 -9.84
C LEU A 181 -28.16 -54.74 -9.46
N ARG A 182 -27.08 -55.29 -8.87
CA ARG A 182 -26.96 -56.69 -8.44
C ARG A 182 -26.49 -56.72 -6.97
N PRO A 183 -26.82 -57.78 -6.25
CA PRO A 183 -26.32 -57.94 -4.88
C PRO A 183 -24.80 -58.05 -4.84
N ALA A 184 -24.20 -57.73 -3.69
CA ALA A 184 -22.78 -57.87 -3.50
C ALA A 184 -22.30 -59.32 -3.82
N GLY A 185 -21.25 -59.43 -4.61
CA GLY A 185 -20.70 -60.63 -5.20
C GLY A 185 -21.22 -60.96 -6.61
N GLU A 186 -22.05 -60.07 -7.17
CA GLU A 186 -22.47 -60.11 -8.58
C GLU A 186 -22.08 -58.75 -9.22
N THR A 187 -21.89 -58.74 -10.52
CA THR A 187 -21.52 -57.54 -11.28
C THR A 187 -22.73 -56.66 -11.50
N THR A 188 -22.64 -55.41 -11.02
CA THR A 188 -23.56 -54.31 -11.34
C THR A 188 -23.01 -53.55 -12.53
N GLU A 189 -23.74 -53.43 -13.59
CA GLU A 189 -23.39 -52.67 -14.80
C GLU A 189 -24.17 -51.35 -14.86
N PHE A 190 -23.52 -50.30 -15.36
CA PHE A 190 -24.21 -49.03 -15.60
C PHE A 190 -23.73 -48.38 -16.89
N LYS A 191 -24.63 -47.65 -17.51
CA LYS A 191 -24.39 -46.75 -18.64
C LYS A 191 -25.19 -45.49 -18.41
N VAL A 192 -24.58 -44.35 -18.61
CA VAL A 192 -25.19 -43.03 -18.46
C VAL A 192 -24.78 -42.15 -19.65
N ASP A 193 -25.77 -41.62 -20.32
CA ASP A 193 -25.62 -40.63 -21.38
C ASP A 193 -26.37 -39.37 -20.91
N MET A 194 -25.71 -38.22 -20.85
CA MET A 194 -26.30 -36.97 -20.36
C MET A 194 -25.71 -35.76 -21.02
N LEU A 195 -26.36 -34.62 -20.83
CA LEU A 195 -25.78 -33.30 -21.13
C LEU A 195 -25.47 -32.58 -19.82
N LEU A 196 -24.20 -32.25 -19.59
CA LEU A 196 -23.74 -31.38 -18.50
C LEU A 196 -23.54 -29.99 -19.05
N GLN A 197 -24.38 -29.04 -18.66
CA GLN A 197 -24.37 -27.69 -19.22
C GLN A 197 -24.33 -27.66 -20.76
N GLY A 198 -25.00 -28.56 -21.41
CA GLY A 198 -25.04 -28.69 -22.86
C GLY A 198 -23.93 -29.57 -23.49
N ALA A 199 -22.86 -29.87 -22.75
CA ALA A 199 -21.81 -30.79 -23.21
C ALA A 199 -22.22 -32.24 -23.07
N LYS A 200 -21.88 -33.06 -24.05
CA LYS A 200 -22.21 -34.49 -24.03
C LYS A 200 -21.28 -35.23 -23.10
N VAL A 201 -21.86 -35.97 -22.15
CA VAL A 201 -21.14 -36.85 -21.22
C VAL A 201 -21.66 -38.28 -21.39
N GLU A 202 -20.78 -39.18 -21.68
CA GLU A 202 -21.03 -40.64 -21.74
C GLU A 202 -20.23 -41.32 -20.62
N SER A 203 -20.86 -42.08 -19.81
CA SER A 203 -20.21 -42.88 -18.79
C SER A 203 -20.75 -44.31 -18.82
N LYS A 204 -19.85 -45.27 -18.79
CA LYS A 204 -20.20 -46.69 -18.70
C LYS A 204 -19.22 -47.42 -17.79
N GLY A 205 -19.73 -48.38 -17.10
CA GLY A 205 -18.88 -49.16 -16.23
C GLY A 205 -19.58 -50.34 -15.58
N TRP A 206 -18.83 -51.00 -14.74
CA TRP A 206 -19.30 -52.11 -13.93
C TRP A 206 -18.63 -52.07 -12.56
N VAL A 207 -19.32 -52.54 -11.56
CA VAL A 207 -18.84 -52.62 -10.18
C VAL A 207 -19.22 -53.99 -9.61
N GLU A 208 -18.28 -54.67 -9.01
CA GLU A 208 -18.46 -55.96 -8.34
C GLU A 208 -17.93 -55.87 -6.90
N PRO A 209 -18.82 -55.52 -5.93
CA PRO A 209 -18.48 -55.55 -4.52
C PRO A 209 -18.30 -56.99 -4.05
N LYS A 210 -17.32 -57.23 -3.18
CA LYS A 210 -17.18 -58.56 -2.59
C LYS A 210 -18.38 -58.89 -1.68
N LYS A 211 -18.91 -60.09 -1.79
CA LYS A 211 -20.01 -60.56 -0.98
C LYS A 211 -19.79 -60.41 0.54
N ARG A 212 -18.53 -60.47 0.96
CA ARG A 212 -18.11 -60.40 2.36
C ARG A 212 -18.06 -58.99 2.94
N THR A 213 -17.75 -57.98 2.13
CA THR A 213 -17.60 -56.57 2.53
C THR A 213 -18.81 -55.71 2.16
N GLY A 214 -19.78 -56.29 1.40
CA GLY A 214 -20.91 -55.52 0.90
C GLY A 214 -20.51 -54.39 -0.07
N TRP A 215 -21.33 -53.35 -0.14
CA TRP A 215 -21.10 -52.14 -0.92
C TRP A 215 -20.11 -51.22 -0.17
N SER A 216 -18.83 -51.53 -0.24
CA SER A 216 -17.69 -50.75 0.32
C SER A 216 -16.64 -50.61 -0.74
N LEU A 217 -15.91 -49.51 -0.76
CA LEU A 217 -14.76 -49.31 -1.65
C LEU A 217 -13.75 -50.41 -1.42
N LYS A 218 -13.50 -50.78 -0.17
CA LYS A 218 -12.57 -51.85 0.21
C LYS A 218 -13.07 -53.21 -0.28
N GLY A 219 -12.30 -53.83 -1.17
CA GLY A 219 -12.60 -55.10 -1.76
C GLY A 219 -13.55 -55.10 -2.97
N THR A 220 -13.90 -53.90 -3.47
CA THR A 220 -14.70 -53.76 -4.69
C THR A 220 -13.79 -53.75 -5.92
N SER A 221 -14.17 -54.46 -6.97
CA SER A 221 -13.55 -54.40 -8.29
C SER A 221 -14.49 -53.73 -9.28
N GLY A 222 -13.96 -53.08 -10.28
CA GLY A 222 -14.79 -52.36 -11.22
C GLY A 222 -14.05 -51.81 -12.42
N GLY A 223 -14.79 -51.23 -13.33
CA GLY A 223 -14.27 -50.49 -14.47
C GLY A 223 -15.19 -49.34 -14.80
N LEU A 224 -14.61 -48.18 -15.06
CA LEU A 224 -15.30 -46.96 -15.43
C LEU A 224 -14.66 -46.36 -16.68
N ALA A 225 -15.47 -46.09 -17.69
CA ALA A 225 -15.06 -45.25 -18.83
C ALA A 225 -15.95 -44.00 -18.86
N VAL A 226 -15.33 -42.85 -18.94
CA VAL A 226 -16.02 -41.56 -19.01
C VAL A 226 -15.50 -40.82 -20.23
N LYS A 227 -16.42 -40.30 -21.05
CA LYS A 227 -16.16 -39.45 -22.18
C LYS A 227 -16.98 -38.20 -22.06
N VAL A 228 -16.30 -37.06 -22.09
CA VAL A 228 -16.92 -35.73 -22.10
C VAL A 228 -16.49 -35.02 -23.39
N GLU A 229 -17.44 -34.53 -24.14
CA GLU A 229 -17.17 -33.87 -25.41
C GLU A 229 -17.53 -32.38 -25.32
N ASP A 230 -16.56 -31.51 -25.60
CA ASP A 230 -16.72 -30.07 -25.84
C ASP A 230 -17.40 -29.33 -24.65
N LEU A 231 -17.00 -29.65 -23.42
CA LEU A 231 -17.49 -29.00 -22.21
C LEU A 231 -16.95 -27.57 -22.10
N SER A 232 -17.84 -26.58 -21.96
CA SER A 232 -17.47 -25.21 -21.68
C SER A 232 -17.04 -25.06 -20.22
N LEU A 233 -15.81 -24.59 -19.97
CA LEU A 233 -15.30 -24.37 -18.60
C LEU A 233 -16.06 -23.28 -17.87
N GLY A 234 -16.41 -22.17 -18.56
CA GLY A 234 -17.24 -21.12 -17.95
C GLY A 234 -18.61 -21.59 -17.49
N SER A 235 -19.12 -22.69 -18.09
CA SER A 235 -20.37 -23.31 -17.62
C SER A 235 -20.22 -24.11 -16.33
N LEU A 236 -18.99 -24.39 -15.89
CA LEU A 236 -18.71 -25.05 -14.61
C LEU A 236 -18.55 -24.08 -13.44
N GLU A 237 -18.44 -22.78 -13.72
CA GLU A 237 -18.25 -21.75 -12.70
C GLU A 237 -19.25 -21.88 -11.52
N PRO A 238 -20.55 -22.10 -11.73
CA PRO A 238 -21.48 -22.31 -10.64
C PRO A 238 -21.17 -23.57 -9.80
N LEU A 239 -20.63 -24.62 -10.42
CA LEU A 239 -20.24 -25.85 -9.71
C LEU A 239 -18.94 -25.67 -8.94
N LEU A 240 -17.98 -24.90 -9.48
CA LEU A 240 -16.72 -24.55 -8.81
C LEU A 240 -16.98 -23.63 -7.61
N ALA A 241 -17.85 -22.64 -7.78
CA ALA A 241 -18.27 -21.76 -6.69
C ALA A 241 -18.94 -22.54 -5.54
N LEU A 242 -19.76 -23.54 -5.87
CA LEU A 242 -20.37 -24.46 -4.90
C LEU A 242 -19.35 -25.30 -4.15
N ALA A 243 -18.22 -25.61 -4.79
CA ALA A 243 -17.09 -26.31 -4.17
C ALA A 243 -16.16 -25.37 -3.38
N GLY A 244 -16.45 -24.05 -3.30
CA GLY A 244 -15.60 -23.07 -2.64
C GLY A 244 -14.35 -22.71 -3.43
N ILE A 245 -14.32 -22.99 -4.73
CA ILE A 245 -13.21 -22.74 -5.63
C ILE A 245 -13.55 -21.47 -6.43
N ASP A 246 -12.86 -20.37 -6.12
CA ASP A 246 -13.00 -19.11 -6.83
C ASP A 246 -11.97 -19.03 -7.96
N ILE A 247 -12.30 -19.63 -9.10
CA ILE A 247 -11.48 -19.62 -10.31
C ILE A 247 -12.37 -19.25 -11.48
N GLU A 248 -12.01 -18.18 -12.18
CA GLU A 248 -12.59 -17.85 -13.47
C GLU A 248 -11.94 -18.76 -14.53
N ALA A 249 -12.72 -19.57 -15.23
CA ALA A 249 -12.20 -20.46 -16.25
C ALA A 249 -13.05 -20.39 -17.53
N GLU A 250 -12.43 -20.09 -18.65
CA GLU A 250 -13.05 -20.08 -19.97
C GLU A 250 -12.39 -21.10 -20.89
N GLY A 251 -13.07 -21.45 -21.98
CA GLY A 251 -12.58 -22.41 -22.97
C GLY A 251 -13.41 -23.66 -23.03
N ARG A 252 -12.94 -24.62 -23.81
CA ARG A 252 -13.63 -25.89 -24.02
C ARG A 252 -12.73 -27.08 -23.71
N LEU A 253 -13.29 -28.06 -23.05
CA LEU A 253 -12.58 -29.26 -22.60
C LEU A 253 -13.24 -30.52 -23.09
N SER A 254 -12.47 -31.50 -23.52
CA SER A 254 -12.88 -32.85 -23.80
C SER A 254 -12.08 -33.83 -22.96
N VAL A 255 -12.72 -34.79 -22.36
CA VAL A 255 -12.10 -35.81 -21.48
C VAL A 255 -12.45 -37.18 -21.98
N ASP A 256 -11.47 -38.07 -22.08
CA ASP A 256 -11.66 -39.50 -22.34
C ASP A 256 -10.84 -40.28 -21.33
N MET A 257 -11.50 -40.98 -20.41
CA MET A 257 -10.85 -41.65 -19.30
C MET A 257 -11.40 -43.05 -19.10
N VAL A 258 -10.48 -43.96 -18.89
CA VAL A 258 -10.79 -45.35 -18.51
C VAL A 258 -10.01 -45.69 -17.24
N VAL A 259 -10.74 -46.15 -16.23
CA VAL A 259 -10.18 -46.61 -14.95
C VAL A 259 -10.65 -48.00 -14.64
N LYS A 260 -9.77 -48.90 -14.23
CA LYS A 260 -10.07 -50.19 -13.64
C LYS A 260 -9.67 -50.22 -12.17
N VAL A 261 -10.55 -50.75 -11.39
CA VAL A 261 -10.34 -50.85 -9.92
C VAL A 261 -10.36 -52.34 -9.55
N ARG A 262 -9.41 -52.74 -8.70
CA ARG A 262 -9.36 -54.09 -8.12
C ARG A 262 -9.16 -54.01 -6.61
N ASP A 263 -10.02 -54.69 -5.88
CA ASP A 263 -9.97 -54.74 -4.41
C ASP A 263 -10.01 -53.37 -3.73
N GLY A 264 -10.63 -52.36 -4.36
CA GLY A 264 -10.73 -50.99 -3.88
C GLY A 264 -9.60 -50.09 -4.29
N GLY A 265 -8.55 -50.60 -4.92
CA GLY A 265 -7.43 -49.81 -5.48
C GLY A 265 -7.53 -49.67 -7.00
N VAL A 266 -6.98 -48.57 -7.54
CA VAL A 266 -6.91 -48.38 -9.00
C VAL A 266 -5.92 -49.35 -9.60
N GLU A 267 -6.39 -50.31 -10.42
CA GLU A 267 -5.51 -51.31 -11.07
C GLU A 267 -4.84 -50.77 -12.33
N ASP A 268 -5.59 -50.07 -13.17
CA ASP A 268 -5.18 -49.57 -14.45
C ASP A 268 -5.97 -48.28 -14.77
N PHE A 269 -5.30 -47.28 -15.26
CA PHE A 269 -5.95 -46.06 -15.74
C PHE A 269 -5.27 -45.55 -17.01
N SER A 270 -6.09 -45.00 -17.89
CA SER A 270 -5.62 -44.26 -19.04
C SER A 270 -6.65 -43.17 -19.35
N GLY A 271 -6.13 -42.00 -19.73
CA GLY A 271 -7.02 -40.91 -20.08
C GLY A 271 -6.31 -39.82 -20.85
N SER A 272 -7.13 -39.04 -21.53
CA SER A 272 -6.70 -37.82 -22.19
C SER A 272 -7.67 -36.71 -21.87
N ILE A 273 -7.11 -35.51 -21.67
CA ILE A 273 -7.83 -34.26 -21.53
C ILE A 273 -7.36 -33.35 -22.65
N ASN A 274 -8.27 -32.90 -23.49
CA ASN A 274 -7.95 -31.99 -24.60
C ASN A 274 -8.77 -30.72 -24.43
N GLY A 275 -8.06 -29.59 -24.34
CA GLY A 275 -8.63 -28.25 -24.19
C GLY A 275 -8.35 -27.35 -25.39
N ARG A 276 -9.24 -26.39 -25.63
CA ARG A 276 -9.08 -25.36 -26.65
C ARG A 276 -9.49 -24.00 -26.10
N GLY A 277 -8.65 -23.00 -26.33
CA GLY A 277 -8.91 -21.65 -25.90
C GLY A 277 -9.10 -21.55 -24.40
N ILE A 278 -8.27 -22.25 -23.64
CA ILE A 278 -8.33 -22.25 -22.18
C ILE A 278 -7.81 -20.93 -21.65
N GLU A 279 -8.62 -20.28 -20.82
CA GLU A 279 -8.24 -19.08 -20.08
C GLU A 279 -8.61 -19.29 -18.60
N ILE A 280 -7.66 -19.03 -17.70
CA ILE A 280 -7.84 -19.16 -16.25
C ILE A 280 -7.45 -17.85 -15.60
N GLY A 281 -8.34 -17.29 -14.80
CA GLY A 281 -8.15 -16.08 -13.99
C GLY A 281 -8.52 -16.33 -12.53
N GLY A 282 -8.33 -15.34 -11.66
CA GLY A 282 -8.68 -15.39 -10.26
C GLY A 282 -7.69 -14.63 -9.37
N GLU A 283 -8.01 -14.48 -8.10
CA GLU A 283 -7.21 -13.72 -7.13
C GLU A 283 -5.77 -14.24 -7.00
N LEU A 284 -5.58 -15.55 -7.09
CA LEU A 284 -4.26 -16.18 -7.04
C LEU A 284 -3.30 -15.71 -8.13
N LEU A 285 -3.81 -15.25 -9.26
CA LEU A 285 -3.03 -14.74 -10.39
C LEU A 285 -2.82 -13.21 -10.33
N ARG A 286 -3.23 -12.53 -9.27
CA ARG A 286 -3.07 -11.08 -9.09
C ARG A 286 -3.60 -10.23 -10.25
N GLY A 287 -4.69 -10.69 -10.88
CA GLY A 287 -5.29 -10.04 -12.03
C GLY A 287 -4.72 -10.45 -13.39
N ASP A 288 -3.68 -11.28 -13.43
CA ASP A 288 -3.21 -11.92 -14.65
C ASP A 288 -4.18 -13.01 -15.13
N ARG A 289 -4.10 -13.36 -16.41
CA ARG A 289 -4.90 -14.43 -17.00
C ARG A 289 -4.01 -15.40 -17.77
N LEU A 290 -4.00 -16.64 -17.32
CA LEU A 290 -3.28 -17.73 -17.96
C LEU A 290 -4.06 -18.23 -19.16
N ARG A 291 -3.46 -18.21 -20.34
CA ARG A 291 -4.08 -18.61 -21.59
C ARG A 291 -3.28 -19.70 -22.29
N THR A 292 -3.98 -20.66 -22.85
CA THR A 292 -3.39 -21.60 -23.80
C THR A 292 -4.36 -21.87 -24.94
N GLY A 293 -3.85 -21.81 -26.15
CA GLY A 293 -4.64 -22.10 -27.33
C GLY A 293 -5.07 -23.57 -27.38
N THR A 294 -4.17 -24.44 -26.95
CA THR A 294 -4.36 -25.89 -26.86
C THR A 294 -3.85 -26.41 -25.52
N LEU A 295 -4.56 -27.34 -24.95
CA LEU A 295 -4.15 -28.13 -23.80
C LEU A 295 -4.33 -29.58 -24.15
N SER A 296 -3.30 -30.40 -24.00
CA SER A 296 -3.39 -31.85 -24.10
C SER A 296 -2.72 -32.48 -22.89
N ILE A 297 -3.48 -33.25 -22.14
CA ILE A 297 -2.95 -34.05 -21.05
C ILE A 297 -3.23 -35.50 -21.37
N HIS A 298 -2.20 -36.33 -21.40
CA HIS A 298 -2.31 -37.76 -21.56
C HIS A 298 -1.69 -38.45 -20.35
N ALA A 299 -2.48 -39.30 -19.71
CA ALA A 299 -2.04 -40.06 -18.53
C ALA A 299 -2.33 -41.55 -18.70
N LYS A 300 -1.33 -42.37 -18.39
CA LYS A 300 -1.46 -43.84 -18.41
C LYS A 300 -0.65 -44.46 -17.27
N GLY A 301 -1.26 -45.32 -16.55
CA GLY A 301 -0.59 -46.02 -15.46
C GLY A 301 -1.31 -47.23 -14.96
N LYS A 302 -0.62 -47.97 -14.10
CA LYS A 302 -1.13 -49.22 -13.45
C LYS A 302 -0.77 -49.22 -12.00
N GLN A 303 -1.62 -49.76 -11.19
CA GLN A 303 -1.29 -50.09 -9.81
C GLN A 303 -0.70 -51.51 -9.73
N GLU A 304 0.47 -51.67 -9.12
CA GLU A 304 1.13 -52.93 -8.86
C GLU A 304 1.68 -52.90 -7.42
N ASP A 305 1.31 -53.88 -6.59
CA ASP A 305 1.83 -54.02 -5.21
C ASP A 305 1.71 -52.76 -4.32
N GLY A 306 0.57 -52.04 -4.39
CA GLY A 306 0.35 -50.82 -3.61
C GLY A 306 1.08 -49.56 -4.14
N ARG A 307 1.65 -49.63 -5.35
CA ARG A 307 2.33 -48.56 -6.04
C ARG A 307 1.62 -48.24 -7.35
N VAL A 308 1.75 -47.04 -7.85
CA VAL A 308 1.25 -46.62 -9.16
C VAL A 308 2.43 -46.46 -10.11
N ARG A 309 2.47 -47.33 -11.13
CA ARG A 309 3.40 -47.20 -12.24
C ARG A 309 2.78 -46.27 -13.26
N VAL A 310 3.26 -45.04 -13.32
CA VAL A 310 2.93 -44.06 -14.36
C VAL A 310 3.79 -44.37 -15.59
N SER A 311 3.17 -44.89 -16.64
CA SER A 311 3.87 -45.18 -17.89
C SER A 311 4.15 -43.94 -18.69
N ASP A 312 3.15 -43.08 -18.74
CA ASP A 312 3.24 -41.78 -19.43
C ASP A 312 2.28 -40.80 -18.73
N LEU A 313 2.79 -39.65 -18.40
CA LEU A 313 2.03 -38.43 -18.09
C LEU A 313 2.64 -37.32 -18.95
N LEU A 314 1.91 -36.95 -19.99
CA LEU A 314 2.30 -35.92 -20.94
C LEU A 314 1.39 -34.72 -20.78
N VAL A 315 1.96 -33.55 -20.68
CA VAL A 315 1.23 -32.28 -20.66
C VAL A 315 1.80 -31.42 -21.76
N ASP A 316 0.96 -31.03 -22.69
CA ASP A 316 1.32 -30.20 -23.85
C ASP A 316 0.34 -29.03 -23.91
N THR A 317 0.91 -27.82 -23.90
CA THR A 317 0.20 -26.56 -24.05
C THR A 317 0.88 -25.72 -25.10
N SER A 318 0.37 -24.52 -25.40
CA SER A 318 1.04 -23.61 -26.33
C SER A 318 2.42 -23.13 -25.83
N TRP A 319 2.70 -23.24 -24.54
CA TRP A 319 3.92 -22.70 -23.92
C TRP A 319 4.64 -23.63 -22.95
N LEU A 320 4.06 -24.78 -22.60
CA LEU A 320 4.64 -25.77 -21.67
C LEU A 320 4.46 -27.18 -22.22
N ASP A 321 5.55 -27.89 -22.39
CA ASP A 321 5.62 -29.33 -22.64
C ASP A 321 6.22 -30.01 -21.42
N ALA A 322 5.56 -31.04 -20.88
CA ALA A 322 6.08 -31.79 -19.76
C ALA A 322 5.78 -33.28 -19.91
N GLU A 323 6.75 -34.10 -19.52
CA GLU A 323 6.66 -35.54 -19.52
C GLU A 323 7.11 -36.09 -18.17
N VAL A 324 6.30 -37.01 -17.61
CA VAL A 324 6.63 -37.66 -16.33
C VAL A 324 6.36 -39.16 -16.44
N ARG A 325 7.33 -39.98 -16.00
CA ARG A 325 7.26 -41.43 -15.90
C ARG A 325 7.79 -41.89 -14.56
N GLY A 326 7.35 -43.04 -14.09
CA GLY A 326 7.93 -43.59 -12.88
C GLY A 326 7.01 -44.52 -12.10
N VAL A 327 7.47 -44.87 -10.93
CA VAL A 327 6.67 -45.64 -9.95
C VAL A 327 6.46 -44.76 -8.72
N VAL A 328 5.23 -44.37 -8.47
CA VAL A 328 4.88 -43.43 -7.41
C VAL A 328 4.05 -44.12 -6.32
N PRO A 329 4.05 -43.60 -5.08
CA PRO A 329 3.14 -44.11 -4.04
C PRO A 329 1.67 -43.74 -4.34
N MET A 330 0.76 -44.45 -3.72
CA MET A 330 -0.69 -44.18 -3.81
C MET A 330 -1.05 -42.79 -3.21
N THR A 331 -0.41 -42.46 -2.10
CA THR A 331 -0.55 -41.18 -1.43
C THR A 331 0.80 -40.49 -1.47
N PHE A 332 0.83 -39.29 -1.99
CA PHE A 332 2.07 -38.50 -2.11
C PHE A 332 2.21 -37.56 -0.90
N GLU A 333 2.99 -37.97 0.09
CA GLU A 333 3.26 -37.15 1.28
C GLU A 333 4.52 -36.28 1.16
N SER A 334 5.57 -36.79 0.53
CA SER A 334 6.81 -36.05 0.31
C SER A 334 7.67 -36.67 -0.79
N LEU A 335 8.61 -35.88 -1.36
CA LEU A 335 9.63 -36.37 -2.29
C LEU A 335 10.59 -37.39 -1.64
N ALA A 336 10.69 -37.45 -0.32
CA ALA A 336 11.58 -38.34 0.41
C ALA A 336 11.30 -39.82 0.09
N VAL A 337 10.07 -40.17 -0.22
CA VAL A 337 9.68 -41.54 -0.60
C VAL A 337 10.45 -42.08 -1.81
N PHE A 338 10.87 -41.19 -2.73
CA PHE A 338 11.68 -41.57 -3.89
C PHE A 338 13.14 -41.83 -3.56
N LEU A 339 13.57 -41.46 -2.38
CA LEU A 339 14.95 -41.59 -1.91
C LEU A 339 15.17 -42.84 -1.06
N GLU A 340 14.11 -43.54 -0.63
CA GLU A 340 14.22 -44.74 0.20
C GLU A 340 14.84 -45.89 -0.57
N PRO A 341 15.99 -46.43 -0.11
CA PRO A 341 16.63 -47.58 -0.73
C PRO A 341 15.66 -48.81 -0.75
N GLY A 342 15.55 -49.44 -1.90
CA GLY A 342 14.70 -50.60 -2.05
C GLY A 342 13.19 -50.32 -2.09
N SER A 343 12.75 -49.10 -1.98
CA SER A 343 11.32 -48.72 -2.06
C SER A 343 10.65 -49.10 -3.38
N GLY A 344 11.44 -49.28 -4.45
CA GLY A 344 10.94 -49.54 -5.80
C GLY A 344 10.24 -48.35 -6.46
N TYR A 345 10.14 -47.21 -5.78
CA TYR A 345 9.67 -45.95 -6.37
C TYR A 345 10.71 -45.34 -7.31
N SER A 346 10.29 -44.72 -8.37
CA SER A 346 11.17 -44.00 -9.30
C SER A 346 10.45 -42.84 -9.95
N LEU A 347 11.17 -41.84 -10.31
CA LEU A 347 10.66 -40.66 -11.01
C LEU A 347 11.62 -40.32 -12.15
N GLU A 348 11.10 -40.09 -13.32
CA GLU A 348 11.78 -39.50 -14.45
C GLU A 348 10.83 -38.48 -15.06
N GLY A 349 11.28 -37.23 -15.19
CA GLY A 349 10.49 -36.17 -15.77
C GLY A 349 11.35 -35.14 -16.47
N SER A 350 10.76 -34.50 -17.47
CA SER A 350 11.34 -33.37 -18.18
C SER A 350 10.26 -32.38 -18.52
N PHE A 351 10.66 -31.12 -18.62
CA PHE A 351 9.76 -30.06 -19.13
C PHE A 351 10.53 -29.05 -19.96
N GLU A 352 9.79 -28.42 -20.85
CA GLU A 352 10.23 -27.33 -21.68
C GLU A 352 9.14 -26.25 -21.67
N CYS A 353 9.54 -25.02 -21.34
CA CYS A 353 8.62 -23.89 -21.24
C CYS A 353 9.11 -22.72 -22.10
N ASN A 354 8.22 -22.18 -22.91
CA ASN A 354 8.41 -20.92 -23.61
C ASN A 354 8.18 -19.74 -22.65
N VAL A 355 9.26 -19.20 -22.13
CA VAL A 355 9.24 -18.16 -21.09
C VAL A 355 8.64 -16.86 -21.62
N ALA A 356 8.84 -16.54 -22.91
CA ALA A 356 8.28 -15.33 -23.50
C ALA A 356 6.75 -15.34 -23.43
N GLU A 357 6.14 -16.46 -23.78
CA GLU A 357 4.69 -16.63 -23.72
C GLU A 357 4.18 -16.65 -22.27
N ALA A 358 4.84 -17.38 -21.38
CA ALA A 358 4.48 -17.43 -19.96
C ALA A 358 4.55 -16.05 -19.29
N MET A 359 5.64 -15.28 -19.51
CA MET A 359 5.79 -13.94 -18.93
C MET A 359 4.80 -12.92 -19.53
N SER A 360 4.41 -13.09 -20.79
CA SER A 360 3.40 -12.22 -21.41
C SER A 360 2.01 -12.38 -20.80
N GLN A 361 1.73 -13.55 -20.24
CA GLN A 361 0.44 -13.89 -19.63
C GLN A 361 0.38 -13.60 -18.13
N MET A 362 1.51 -13.65 -17.46
CA MET A 362 1.63 -13.48 -16.01
C MET A 362 2.56 -12.31 -15.62
N PRO A 363 2.41 -11.11 -16.23
CA PRO A 363 3.31 -10.00 -15.97
C PRO A 363 3.20 -9.47 -14.54
N ALA A 364 2.01 -9.47 -13.93
CA ALA A 364 1.81 -9.00 -12.57
C ALA A 364 2.33 -10.01 -11.54
N LEU A 365 2.05 -11.30 -11.75
CA LEU A 365 2.52 -12.39 -10.88
C LEU A 365 4.04 -12.50 -10.87
N LEU A 366 4.67 -12.38 -12.04
CA LEU A 366 6.11 -12.49 -12.23
C LEU A 366 6.86 -11.16 -12.05
N GLY A 367 6.16 -10.06 -11.78
CA GLY A 367 6.75 -8.74 -11.56
C GLY A 367 7.45 -8.16 -12.79
N VAL A 368 6.97 -8.46 -13.99
CA VAL A 368 7.54 -7.93 -15.25
C VAL A 368 7.44 -6.42 -15.27
N LYS A 369 8.53 -5.76 -15.67
CA LYS A 369 8.61 -4.31 -15.75
C LYS A 369 7.65 -3.78 -16.82
N GLU A 370 7.00 -2.66 -16.52
CA GLU A 370 6.10 -2.00 -17.47
C GLU A 370 6.83 -1.57 -18.75
N GLY A 371 6.21 -1.82 -19.90
CA GLY A 371 6.81 -1.55 -21.21
C GLY A 371 7.79 -2.63 -21.71
N VAL A 372 8.11 -3.64 -20.91
CA VAL A 372 8.95 -4.77 -21.34
C VAL A 372 8.08 -5.81 -22.04
N LYS A 373 8.47 -6.17 -23.25
CA LYS A 373 7.93 -7.31 -24.00
C LYS A 373 9.01 -8.37 -24.13
N VAL A 374 8.87 -9.47 -23.38
CA VAL A 374 9.76 -10.64 -23.54
C VAL A 374 9.47 -11.29 -24.89
N THR A 375 10.51 -11.51 -25.70
CA THR A 375 10.40 -12.01 -27.08
C THR A 375 10.96 -13.42 -27.25
N SER A 376 11.82 -13.85 -26.33
CA SER A 376 12.35 -15.20 -26.32
C SER A 376 12.76 -15.61 -24.91
N GLY A 377 12.95 -16.88 -24.71
CA GLY A 377 13.42 -17.53 -23.51
C GLY A 377 12.91 -18.96 -23.45
N LYS A 378 13.80 -19.87 -23.12
CA LYS A 378 13.49 -21.29 -23.03
C LYS A 378 13.92 -21.76 -21.65
N LEU A 379 12.98 -22.25 -20.85
CA LEU A 379 13.24 -22.90 -19.58
C LEU A 379 13.06 -24.41 -19.80
N THR A 380 14.14 -25.15 -19.61
CA THR A 380 14.13 -26.62 -19.64
C THR A 380 14.49 -27.19 -18.30
N GLY A 381 13.93 -28.35 -17.96
CA GLY A 381 14.34 -29.05 -16.75
C GLY A 381 14.15 -30.54 -16.88
N ARG A 382 14.93 -31.28 -16.11
CA ARG A 382 14.88 -32.73 -16.03
C ARG A 382 15.04 -33.15 -14.58
N VAL A 383 14.36 -34.22 -14.22
CA VAL A 383 14.51 -34.86 -12.91
C VAL A 383 14.47 -36.36 -13.09
N LYS A 384 15.34 -37.07 -12.41
CA LYS A 384 15.33 -38.54 -12.43
C LYS A 384 15.82 -39.14 -11.14
N THR A 385 15.32 -40.29 -10.81
CA THR A 385 15.81 -41.18 -9.78
C THR A 385 16.92 -42.06 -10.35
N ILE A 386 18.07 -42.07 -9.73
CA ILE A 386 19.22 -42.88 -10.12
C ILE A 386 19.62 -43.79 -8.94
N GLU A 387 20.01 -45.02 -9.22
CA GLU A 387 20.58 -45.92 -8.22
C GLU A 387 22.12 -45.94 -8.41
N LYS A 388 22.86 -45.49 -7.39
CA LYS A 388 24.31 -45.40 -7.44
C LYS A 388 24.88 -45.89 -6.12
N GLU A 389 25.80 -46.93 -6.19
CA GLU A 389 26.47 -47.47 -5.01
C GLU A 389 25.54 -47.93 -3.89
N GLY A 390 24.37 -48.49 -4.25
CA GLY A 390 23.33 -48.93 -3.28
C GLY A 390 22.52 -47.79 -2.63
N LYS A 391 22.75 -46.55 -3.02
CA LYS A 391 21.98 -45.40 -2.62
C LYS A 391 21.06 -44.95 -3.75
N LYS A 392 19.91 -44.47 -3.39
CA LYS A 392 18.93 -43.93 -4.33
C LYS A 392 19.06 -42.41 -4.35
N LEU A 393 19.37 -41.89 -5.50
CA LEU A 393 19.62 -40.47 -5.75
C LEU A 393 18.49 -39.87 -6.60
N LEU A 394 17.96 -38.74 -6.19
CA LEU A 394 17.14 -37.88 -7.06
C LEU A 394 18.07 -36.79 -7.62
N SER A 395 18.24 -36.79 -8.93
CA SER A 395 19.04 -35.80 -9.66
C SER A 395 18.14 -34.97 -10.53
N GLY A 396 18.32 -33.67 -10.49
CA GLY A 396 17.58 -32.71 -11.33
C GLY A 396 18.47 -31.63 -11.88
N ASP A 397 18.17 -31.17 -13.07
CA ASP A 397 18.80 -30.00 -13.68
C ASP A 397 17.74 -29.12 -14.34
N ALA A 398 17.95 -27.80 -14.35
CA ALA A 398 17.13 -26.83 -15.06
C ALA A 398 18.02 -25.74 -15.66
N GLU A 399 17.63 -25.24 -16.80
CA GLU A 399 18.33 -24.19 -17.54
C GLU A 399 17.34 -23.20 -18.15
N LEU A 400 17.51 -21.92 -17.83
CA LEU A 400 16.86 -20.81 -18.53
C LEU A 400 17.85 -20.19 -19.52
N ALA A 401 17.64 -20.44 -20.78
CA ALA A 401 18.51 -19.99 -21.86
C ALA A 401 17.81 -18.99 -22.80
N GLY A 402 18.59 -18.06 -23.34
CA GLY A 402 18.15 -17.17 -24.40
C GLY A 402 17.02 -16.22 -24.01
N LEU A 403 16.94 -15.82 -22.74
CA LEU A 403 15.97 -14.83 -22.30
C LEU A 403 16.31 -13.48 -22.94
N ALA A 404 15.38 -12.98 -23.77
CA ALA A 404 15.50 -11.68 -24.41
C ALA A 404 14.12 -11.01 -24.55
N GLY A 405 14.16 -9.70 -24.73
CA GLY A 405 12.96 -8.88 -24.85
C GLY A 405 13.25 -7.53 -25.50
N VAL A 406 12.25 -6.67 -25.51
CA VAL A 406 12.33 -5.31 -26.04
C VAL A 406 11.67 -4.36 -25.05
N VAL A 407 12.34 -3.24 -24.77
CA VAL A 407 11.80 -2.11 -24.02
C VAL A 407 12.12 -0.82 -24.79
N GLU A 408 11.12 0.02 -25.08
CA GLU A 408 11.30 1.27 -25.84
C GLU A 408 12.13 1.08 -27.13
N GLU A 409 11.85 0.01 -27.87
CA GLU A 409 12.55 -0.38 -29.12
C GLU A 409 14.01 -0.85 -28.93
N LYS A 410 14.52 -0.93 -27.69
CA LYS A 410 15.85 -1.46 -27.40
C LYS A 410 15.78 -2.93 -27.05
N GLU A 411 16.65 -3.73 -27.66
CA GLU A 411 16.82 -5.12 -27.26
C GLU A 411 17.44 -5.22 -25.87
N ILE A 412 16.84 -6.08 -25.07
CA ILE A 412 17.33 -6.47 -23.76
C ILE A 412 17.52 -7.99 -23.74
N ARG A 413 18.55 -8.47 -23.10
CA ARG A 413 18.81 -9.92 -23.02
C ARG A 413 19.64 -10.26 -21.78
N LEU A 414 19.42 -11.46 -21.28
CA LEU A 414 20.29 -12.07 -20.29
C LEU A 414 21.61 -12.50 -20.95
N SER A 415 22.74 -12.16 -20.38
CA SER A 415 24.06 -12.38 -20.99
C SER A 415 24.46 -13.86 -21.08
N GLU A 416 24.09 -14.65 -20.07
CA GLU A 416 24.36 -16.07 -19.96
C GLU A 416 23.12 -16.81 -19.42
N PRO A 417 23.01 -18.15 -19.65
CA PRO A 417 21.92 -18.92 -19.07
C PRO A 417 21.94 -18.93 -17.53
N VAL A 418 20.74 -19.03 -16.93
CA VAL A 418 20.61 -19.39 -15.52
C VAL A 418 20.45 -20.89 -15.43
N THR A 419 21.30 -21.53 -14.64
CA THR A 419 21.30 -22.98 -14.45
C THR A 419 21.04 -23.34 -13.00
N ALA A 420 20.27 -24.41 -12.78
CA ALA A 420 20.09 -25.02 -11.47
C ALA A 420 20.38 -26.52 -11.54
N ALA A 421 21.03 -27.06 -10.52
CA ALA A 421 21.27 -28.49 -10.41
C ALA A 421 21.04 -28.96 -8.97
N VAL A 422 20.38 -30.10 -8.82
CA VAL A 422 20.11 -30.72 -7.52
C VAL A 422 20.43 -32.20 -7.53
N GLU A 423 21.11 -32.68 -6.49
CA GLU A 423 21.32 -34.08 -6.22
C GLU A 423 21.02 -34.37 -4.75
N ILE A 424 20.04 -35.24 -4.51
CA ILE A 424 19.54 -35.56 -3.16
C ILE A 424 19.50 -37.08 -3.00
N PHE A 425 19.95 -37.57 -1.85
CA PHE A 425 19.76 -38.97 -1.47
C PHE A 425 19.30 -39.08 -0.02
N SER A 426 18.79 -40.24 0.37
CA SER A 426 18.45 -40.54 1.76
C SER A 426 19.38 -41.60 2.32
N ASP A 427 19.84 -41.37 3.55
CA ASP A 427 20.62 -42.35 4.33
C ASP A 427 20.00 -42.42 5.73
N ALA A 428 19.56 -43.62 6.14
CA ALA A 428 18.95 -43.86 7.45
C ALA A 428 17.87 -42.86 7.86
N ASN A 429 16.95 -42.51 6.96
CA ASN A 429 15.89 -41.53 7.09
C ASN A 429 16.32 -40.04 7.12
N VAL A 430 17.60 -39.74 6.90
CA VAL A 430 18.10 -38.38 6.75
C VAL A 430 18.28 -38.07 5.26
N VAL A 431 17.59 -37.06 4.78
CA VAL A 431 17.73 -36.52 3.40
C VAL A 431 19.02 -35.71 3.32
N THR A 432 19.90 -36.11 2.41
CA THR A 432 21.21 -35.43 2.16
C THR A 432 21.14 -34.75 0.81
N PHE A 433 21.47 -33.48 0.78
CA PHE A 433 21.72 -32.68 -0.42
C PHE A 433 23.23 -32.74 -0.74
N ASP A 434 23.58 -33.57 -1.70
CA ASP A 434 24.95 -33.66 -2.18
C ASP A 434 25.31 -32.46 -3.05
N ARG A 435 24.27 -31.96 -3.75
CA ARG A 435 24.39 -30.79 -4.60
C ARG A 435 23.04 -30.06 -4.68
N LEU A 436 23.10 -28.76 -4.47
CA LEU A 436 22.05 -27.82 -4.83
C LEU A 436 22.74 -26.53 -5.26
N ASP A 437 22.96 -26.37 -6.54
CA ASP A 437 23.70 -25.27 -7.13
C ASP A 437 22.74 -24.46 -8.04
N VAL A 438 22.71 -23.14 -7.89
CA VAL A 438 22.08 -22.21 -8.84
C VAL A 438 23.15 -21.24 -9.32
N SER A 439 23.28 -21.07 -10.61
CA SER A 439 24.26 -20.16 -11.23
C SER A 439 23.55 -19.26 -12.23
N ALA A 440 23.82 -17.97 -12.14
CA ALA A 440 23.31 -16.92 -12.98
C ALA A 440 24.45 -15.95 -13.37
N PRO A 441 24.30 -15.11 -14.39
CA PRO A 441 25.31 -14.12 -14.78
C PRO A 441 25.72 -13.19 -13.64
N PHE A 442 24.80 -12.96 -12.70
CA PHE A 442 24.97 -12.04 -11.57
C PHE A 442 25.34 -12.73 -10.26
N GLY A 443 25.36 -14.07 -10.21
CA GLY A 443 25.73 -14.73 -8.96
C GLY A 443 25.56 -16.23 -8.96
N LYS A 444 25.95 -16.80 -7.83
CA LYS A 444 25.91 -18.25 -7.59
C LYS A 444 25.41 -18.50 -6.17
N VAL A 445 24.58 -19.53 -6.02
CA VAL A 445 24.16 -20.09 -4.73
C VAL A 445 24.49 -21.58 -4.71
N THR A 446 25.10 -22.05 -3.67
CA THR A 446 25.39 -23.47 -3.48
C THR A 446 24.91 -23.92 -2.10
N CYS A 447 24.22 -25.05 -2.04
CA CYS A 447 23.79 -25.63 -0.78
C CYS A 447 24.24 -27.13 -0.70
N ARG A 448 24.72 -27.55 0.47
CA ARG A 448 25.13 -28.92 0.76
C ARG A 448 24.92 -29.31 2.21
N GLY A 449 24.58 -30.56 2.46
CA GLY A 449 24.39 -31.06 3.81
C GLY A 449 23.15 -31.95 3.93
N THR A 450 22.60 -32.04 5.10
CA THR A 450 21.46 -32.91 5.38
C THR A 450 20.18 -32.05 5.61
N SER A 451 19.02 -32.70 5.59
CA SER A 451 17.73 -32.06 5.99
C SER A 451 17.75 -31.56 7.45
N GLU A 452 18.67 -32.03 8.28
CA GLU A 452 18.88 -31.52 9.64
C GLU A 452 19.75 -30.28 9.64
N LEU A 453 20.79 -30.26 8.77
CA LEU A 453 21.74 -29.17 8.67
C LEU A 453 22.22 -29.03 7.22
N LEU A 454 21.69 -28.04 6.51
CA LEU A 454 22.07 -27.66 5.16
C LEU A 454 22.94 -26.40 5.21
N LYS A 455 24.16 -26.50 4.74
CA LYS A 455 25.05 -25.33 4.58
C LYS A 455 24.81 -24.69 3.23
N TYR A 456 24.80 -23.38 3.21
CA TYR A 456 24.69 -22.60 1.97
C TYR A 456 25.82 -21.57 1.87
N GLU A 457 26.20 -21.30 0.64
CA GLU A 457 27.09 -20.22 0.26
C GLU A 457 26.49 -19.49 -0.92
N GLU A 458 26.51 -18.17 -0.89
CA GLU A 458 25.96 -17.32 -1.94
C GLU A 458 26.92 -16.19 -2.27
N GLN A 459 26.96 -15.83 -3.54
CA GLN A 459 27.76 -14.73 -4.07
C GLN A 459 26.98 -14.03 -5.16
N MET A 460 26.88 -12.72 -5.11
CA MET A 460 26.17 -11.91 -6.12
C MET A 460 26.92 -10.62 -6.41
N ASP A 461 26.92 -10.22 -7.66
CA ASP A 461 27.26 -8.90 -8.14
C ASP A 461 25.96 -8.10 -8.30
N LEU A 462 25.72 -7.15 -7.41
CA LEU A 462 24.47 -6.38 -7.34
C LEU A 462 24.28 -5.49 -8.58
N GLY A 463 25.38 -5.00 -9.18
CA GLY A 463 25.32 -4.23 -10.41
C GLY A 463 24.92 -5.09 -11.60
N LYS A 464 25.49 -6.31 -11.69
CA LYS A 464 25.06 -7.29 -12.70
C LYS A 464 23.63 -7.77 -12.45
N LEU A 465 23.25 -8.02 -11.19
CA LEU A 465 21.87 -8.38 -10.84
C LEU A 465 20.89 -7.36 -11.39
N GLN A 466 21.17 -6.08 -11.16
CA GLN A 466 20.34 -5.00 -11.65
C GLN A 466 20.40 -4.85 -13.18
N SER A 467 21.58 -4.91 -13.78
CA SER A 467 21.73 -4.77 -15.24
C SER A 467 21.16 -5.96 -15.99
N GLU A 468 21.15 -7.15 -15.41
CA GLU A 468 20.64 -8.37 -16.04
C GLU A 468 19.14 -8.58 -15.78
N LEU A 469 18.75 -8.69 -14.49
CA LEU A 469 17.34 -8.89 -14.13
C LEU A 469 16.50 -7.63 -14.14
N GLY A 470 17.05 -6.48 -13.77
CA GLY A 470 16.33 -5.21 -13.76
C GLY A 470 15.91 -4.71 -15.13
N GLN A 471 16.42 -5.33 -16.22
CA GLN A 471 15.91 -5.12 -17.57
C GLN A 471 14.50 -5.70 -17.71
N PHE A 472 14.22 -6.84 -17.09
CA PHE A 472 12.98 -7.60 -17.23
C PHE A 472 12.00 -7.39 -16.07
N LEU A 473 12.50 -7.27 -14.83
CA LEU A 473 11.72 -7.23 -13.62
C LEU A 473 11.76 -5.85 -12.96
N ARG A 474 10.70 -5.51 -12.21
CA ARG A 474 10.67 -4.30 -11.40
C ARG A 474 11.58 -4.45 -10.19
N MET A 475 12.70 -3.74 -10.21
CA MET A 475 13.68 -3.72 -9.11
C MET A 475 13.73 -2.37 -8.38
N GLY A 476 12.63 -1.59 -8.41
CA GLY A 476 12.59 -0.22 -7.90
C GLY A 476 13.22 0.79 -8.87
N GLY A 477 13.13 2.06 -8.52
CA GLY A 477 13.68 3.18 -9.31
C GLY A 477 15.13 3.53 -8.95
N TYR A 478 15.90 2.61 -8.36
CA TYR A 478 17.25 2.86 -7.87
C TYR A 478 18.27 2.10 -8.69
N GLU A 479 19.44 2.70 -8.90
CA GLU A 479 20.63 2.01 -9.40
C GLU A 479 21.46 1.51 -8.21
N MET A 480 21.83 0.23 -8.21
CA MET A 480 22.69 -0.33 -7.17
C MET A 480 23.88 -1.06 -7.75
N THR A 481 25.00 -1.01 -7.03
CA THR A 481 26.21 -1.77 -7.31
C THR A 481 26.79 -2.30 -6.02
N GLY A 482 27.71 -3.27 -6.12
CA GLY A 482 28.41 -3.84 -5.00
C GLY A 482 28.54 -5.35 -5.13
N ALA A 483 29.38 -5.94 -4.31
CA ALA A 483 29.57 -7.37 -4.21
C ALA A 483 28.92 -7.88 -2.91
N TYR A 484 27.98 -8.81 -3.04
CA TYR A 484 27.34 -9.48 -1.94
C TYR A 484 27.89 -10.90 -1.81
N SER A 485 28.16 -11.34 -0.60
CA SER A 485 28.47 -12.73 -0.28
C SER A 485 27.81 -13.11 1.03
N GLY A 486 27.33 -14.34 1.11
CA GLY A 486 26.69 -14.86 2.31
C GLY A 486 27.02 -16.33 2.49
N GLU A 487 27.06 -16.77 3.74
CA GLU A 487 27.20 -18.17 4.11
C GLU A 487 26.41 -18.47 5.37
N GLY A 488 25.96 -19.69 5.51
CA GLY A 488 25.22 -20.06 6.69
C GLY A 488 24.71 -21.49 6.68
N GLU A 489 23.77 -21.72 7.60
CA GLU A 489 23.22 -23.03 7.87
C GLU A 489 21.70 -22.96 7.95
N ILE A 490 21.05 -23.90 7.27
CA ILE A 490 19.58 -24.09 7.32
C ILE A 490 19.32 -25.41 8.02
N SER A 491 18.60 -25.37 9.13
CA SER A 491 18.13 -26.55 9.83
C SER A 491 16.66 -26.78 9.49
N LEU A 492 16.35 -27.91 8.84
CA LEU A 492 15.01 -28.32 8.43
C LEU A 492 14.38 -29.27 9.46
N GLY A 493 14.22 -28.80 10.70
CA GLY A 493 13.56 -29.57 11.75
C GLY A 493 12.11 -30.00 11.38
N LYS A 494 11.56 -30.96 12.09
CA LYS A 494 10.19 -31.45 11.82
C LYS A 494 9.14 -30.39 12.03
N GLU A 495 9.29 -29.55 13.03
CA GLU A 495 8.33 -28.50 13.41
C GLU A 495 8.77 -27.10 13.00
N ARG A 496 10.09 -26.86 12.90
CA ARG A 496 10.65 -25.53 12.68
C ARG A 496 11.82 -25.56 11.71
N ILE A 497 11.84 -24.58 10.80
CA ILE A 497 12.98 -24.24 9.94
C ILE A 497 13.76 -23.14 10.64
N ARG A 498 15.09 -23.31 10.78
CA ARG A 498 15.99 -22.26 11.31
C ARG A 498 17.05 -21.95 10.27
N ILE A 499 17.33 -20.67 10.10
CA ILE A 499 18.38 -20.18 9.19
C ILE A 499 19.31 -19.30 10.00
N ASN A 500 20.58 -19.67 10.06
CA ASN A 500 21.64 -18.88 10.65
C ASN A 500 22.64 -18.54 9.55
N GLY A 501 23.13 -17.33 9.55
CA GLY A 501 24.11 -16.95 8.54
C GLY A 501 24.80 -15.64 8.82
N THR A 502 25.86 -15.45 8.03
CA THR A 502 26.55 -14.18 7.91
C THR A 502 26.54 -13.73 6.47
N SER A 503 26.39 -12.45 6.27
CA SER A 503 26.46 -11.85 4.94
C SER A 503 27.35 -10.63 4.95
N LEU A 504 27.98 -10.39 3.83
CA LEU A 504 28.93 -9.31 3.62
C LEU A 504 28.61 -8.61 2.31
N VAL A 505 28.41 -7.30 2.39
CA VAL A 505 28.31 -6.43 1.23
C VAL A 505 29.55 -5.55 1.16
N LYS A 506 30.18 -5.49 0.00
CA LYS A 506 31.35 -4.65 -0.27
C LYS A 506 31.06 -3.69 -1.39
N ASP A 507 31.65 -2.48 -1.28
CA ASP A 507 31.58 -1.44 -2.30
C ASP A 507 30.14 -1.14 -2.76
N PHE A 508 29.22 -1.15 -1.79
CA PHE A 508 27.80 -0.89 -2.05
C PHE A 508 27.57 0.57 -2.43
N SER A 509 26.86 0.78 -3.51
CA SER A 509 26.38 2.09 -3.93
C SER A 509 24.90 1.99 -4.32
N LEU A 510 24.13 2.96 -3.86
CA LEU A 510 22.72 3.12 -4.21
C LEU A 510 22.53 4.54 -4.75
N ARG A 511 21.89 4.68 -5.90
CA ARG A 511 21.60 5.97 -6.54
C ARG A 511 20.14 6.06 -6.92
N SER A 512 19.49 7.18 -6.63
CA SER A 512 18.13 7.46 -7.10
C SER A 512 18.13 8.01 -8.53
N ALA A 513 16.97 7.97 -9.18
CA ALA A 513 16.76 8.57 -10.50
C ALA A 513 17.02 10.08 -10.51
N GLU A 514 16.87 10.76 -9.38
CA GLU A 514 17.10 12.19 -9.18
C GLU A 514 18.59 12.54 -8.94
N GLY A 515 19.47 11.53 -8.90
CA GLY A 515 20.91 11.70 -8.77
C GLY A 515 21.45 11.70 -7.35
N ALA A 516 20.61 11.53 -6.32
CA ALA A 516 21.09 11.31 -4.96
C ALA A 516 21.84 9.96 -4.88
N SER A 517 22.96 9.91 -4.17
CA SER A 517 23.76 8.70 -4.04
C SER A 517 24.24 8.46 -2.62
N ALA A 518 24.26 7.21 -2.22
CA ALA A 518 24.80 6.75 -0.95
C ALA A 518 25.73 5.55 -1.16
N THR A 519 26.79 5.46 -0.37
CA THR A 519 27.79 4.40 -0.50
C THR A 519 28.13 3.82 0.85
N GLU A 520 28.36 2.50 0.85
CA GLU A 520 28.87 1.78 2.00
C GLU A 520 30.03 0.86 1.55
N ALA A 521 31.22 1.10 2.09
CA ALA A 521 32.41 0.33 1.70
C ALA A 521 32.31 -1.12 2.13
N LYS A 522 31.77 -1.34 3.32
CA LYS A 522 31.62 -2.67 3.89
C LYS A 522 30.44 -2.66 4.88
N ALA A 523 29.49 -3.58 4.69
CA ALA A 523 28.46 -3.89 5.67
C ALA A 523 28.46 -5.39 5.96
N ASP A 524 28.52 -5.75 7.22
CA ASP A 524 28.44 -7.10 7.71
C ASP A 524 27.05 -7.32 8.34
N MET A 525 26.44 -8.45 8.08
CA MET A 525 25.20 -8.87 8.69
C MET A 525 25.34 -10.28 9.26
N GLU A 526 24.91 -10.46 10.49
CA GLU A 526 24.76 -11.77 11.14
C GLU A 526 23.29 -11.96 11.51
N PHE A 527 22.74 -13.13 11.25
CA PHE A 527 21.35 -13.37 11.55
C PHE A 527 21.08 -14.82 11.99
N SER A 528 20.06 -14.96 12.83
CA SER A 528 19.45 -16.21 13.24
C SER A 528 17.94 -16.02 13.23
N VAL A 529 17.27 -16.68 12.30
CA VAL A 529 15.82 -16.63 12.14
C VAL A 529 15.22 -18.02 12.10
N GLY A 530 14.01 -18.17 12.59
CA GLY A 530 13.31 -19.43 12.57
C GLY A 530 11.85 -19.28 12.20
N MET A 531 11.30 -20.23 11.46
CA MET A 531 9.91 -20.27 11.03
C MET A 531 9.32 -21.64 11.33
N GLU A 532 8.10 -21.70 11.85
CA GLU A 532 7.36 -22.94 11.98
C GLU A 532 6.98 -23.48 10.60
N ARG A 533 6.94 -24.81 10.41
CA ARG A 533 6.68 -25.42 9.09
C ARG A 533 5.29 -25.12 8.53
N GLU A 534 4.31 -24.94 9.39
CA GLU A 534 2.96 -24.49 9.01
C GLU A 534 2.81 -22.98 8.86
N GLY A 535 3.89 -22.29 8.93
CA GLY A 535 4.32 -21.12 8.20
C GLY A 535 3.62 -19.81 8.44
N SER A 536 3.08 -19.52 9.64
CA SER A 536 2.48 -18.21 9.85
C SER A 536 3.35 -17.20 10.62
N VAL A 537 4.50 -17.60 11.17
CA VAL A 537 5.32 -16.73 12.03
C VAL A 537 6.81 -16.93 11.78
N LEU A 538 7.52 -15.83 11.51
CA LEU A 538 8.99 -15.76 11.50
C LEU A 538 9.49 -15.26 12.85
N GLY A 539 10.20 -16.09 13.58
CA GLY A 539 10.90 -15.71 14.79
C GLY A 539 12.32 -15.21 14.47
N ILE A 540 12.70 -14.08 15.00
CA ILE A 540 14.05 -13.51 14.90
C ILE A 540 14.74 -13.74 16.23
N GLU A 541 15.71 -14.64 16.28
CA GLU A 541 16.55 -14.82 17.47
C GLU A 541 17.57 -13.68 17.56
N HIS A 542 18.17 -13.36 16.42
CA HIS A 542 19.10 -12.25 16.29
C HIS A 542 19.23 -11.80 14.84
N ILE A 543 19.28 -10.48 14.60
CA ILE A 543 19.77 -9.87 13.37
C ILE A 543 20.68 -8.72 13.78
N GLY A 544 21.95 -8.80 13.43
CA GLY A 544 22.94 -7.75 13.62
C GLY A 544 23.44 -7.24 12.28
N VAL A 545 23.39 -5.94 12.05
CA VAL A 545 23.93 -5.30 10.85
C VAL A 545 24.93 -4.24 11.31
N SER A 546 26.13 -4.26 10.74
CA SER A 546 27.17 -3.30 11.06
C SER A 546 27.87 -2.80 9.80
N GLY A 547 28.25 -1.55 9.82
CA GLY A 547 28.94 -0.88 8.72
C GLY A 547 29.53 0.45 9.15
N SER A 548 29.96 1.27 8.21
CA SER A 548 30.42 2.62 8.51
C SER A 548 29.31 3.53 9.05
N PHE A 549 28.05 3.14 8.86
CA PHE A 549 26.88 3.82 9.40
C PHE A 549 26.61 3.54 10.88
N GLY A 550 27.29 2.56 11.48
CA GLY A 550 27.07 2.11 12.87
C GLY A 550 26.61 0.65 12.96
N GLN A 551 25.92 0.32 14.04
CA GLN A 551 25.43 -1.02 14.33
C GLN A 551 23.93 -0.99 14.63
N ILE A 552 23.16 -1.92 14.02
CA ILE A 552 21.74 -2.14 14.26
C ILE A 552 21.57 -3.61 14.68
N ASN A 553 20.91 -3.84 15.80
CA ASN A 553 20.64 -5.17 16.31
C ASN A 553 19.14 -5.34 16.60
N VAL A 554 18.59 -6.44 16.14
CA VAL A 554 17.23 -6.90 16.49
C VAL A 554 17.38 -8.21 17.25
N LYS A 555 16.68 -8.34 18.38
CA LYS A 555 16.68 -9.56 19.19
C LYS A 555 15.26 -9.95 19.57
N ASP A 556 15.04 -11.25 19.70
CA ASP A 556 13.77 -11.82 20.17
C ASP A 556 12.54 -11.28 19.43
N GLY A 557 12.70 -11.07 18.10
CA GLY A 557 11.66 -10.54 17.23
C GLY A 557 10.64 -11.61 16.80
N ILE A 558 9.42 -11.18 16.54
CA ILE A 558 8.34 -11.99 15.99
C ILE A 558 7.74 -11.23 14.81
N VAL A 559 7.70 -11.85 13.64
CA VAL A 559 7.10 -11.28 12.43
C VAL A 559 6.06 -12.26 11.88
N PRO A 560 4.78 -11.99 12.05
CA PRO A 560 3.72 -12.81 11.47
C PRO A 560 3.70 -12.67 9.94
N LEU A 561 3.39 -13.76 9.25
CA LEU A 561 3.37 -13.87 7.79
C LEU A 561 1.95 -14.21 7.29
N GLY A 562 1.64 -13.83 6.04
CA GLY A 562 0.35 -14.14 5.40
C GLY A 562 -0.84 -13.37 5.99
N GLU A 563 -2.01 -14.00 6.03
CA GLU A 563 -3.26 -13.36 6.50
C GLU A 563 -3.23 -12.99 8.00
N LYS A 564 -2.37 -13.62 8.80
CA LYS A 564 -2.13 -13.28 10.20
C LYS A 564 -1.09 -12.18 10.40
N ALA A 565 -0.66 -11.50 9.32
CA ALA A 565 0.31 -10.41 9.39
C ALA A 565 -0.14 -9.22 10.26
N SER A 566 -1.43 -9.15 10.56
CA SER A 566 -2.04 -8.11 11.40
C SER A 566 -1.98 -8.37 12.91
N GLU A 567 -1.41 -9.48 13.36
CA GLU A 567 -1.39 -9.83 14.78
C GLU A 567 0.01 -10.28 15.23
N GLY A 568 0.47 -9.75 16.37
CA GLY A 568 1.61 -10.29 17.09
C GLY A 568 3.01 -9.86 16.62
N LEU A 569 3.17 -8.84 15.75
CA LEU A 569 4.48 -8.28 15.44
C LEU A 569 5.18 -7.76 16.71
N LYS A 570 6.40 -8.20 16.92
CA LYS A 570 7.27 -7.77 18.00
C LYS A 570 8.70 -7.62 17.50
N LEU A 571 9.25 -6.40 17.57
CA LEU A 571 10.64 -6.13 17.25
C LEU A 571 11.23 -5.20 18.32
N ASP A 572 12.38 -5.58 18.88
CA ASP A 572 13.20 -4.75 19.74
C ASP A 572 14.50 -4.46 18.99
N ILE A 573 14.68 -3.20 18.61
CA ILE A 573 15.74 -2.71 17.73
C ILE A 573 16.68 -1.84 18.55
N ALA A 574 17.94 -2.22 18.65
CA ALA A 574 18.99 -1.42 19.26
C ALA A 574 19.94 -0.90 18.15
N ALA A 575 20.07 0.41 18.09
CA ALA A 575 20.95 1.11 17.17
C ALA A 575 22.07 1.81 17.96
N LYS A 576 23.34 1.55 17.63
CA LYS A 576 24.50 2.08 18.33
C LYS A 576 25.51 2.70 17.36
N GLY A 577 26.01 3.87 17.73
CA GLY A 577 27.03 4.56 16.96
C GLY A 577 26.56 4.92 15.54
N ILE A 578 25.29 5.22 15.35
CA ILE A 578 24.70 5.51 14.04
C ILE A 578 25.19 6.85 13.53
N ASP A 579 25.98 6.85 12.49
CA ASP A 579 26.44 8.04 11.77
C ASP A 579 25.29 8.63 10.94
N LEU A 580 24.76 9.75 11.41
CA LEU A 580 23.64 10.43 10.77
C LEU A 580 23.99 10.95 9.37
N ALA A 581 25.24 11.23 9.05
CA ALA A 581 25.65 11.63 7.70
C ALA A 581 25.50 10.47 6.72
N LYS A 582 25.87 9.28 7.15
CA LYS A 582 25.73 8.06 6.35
C LYS A 582 24.26 7.69 6.17
N VAL A 583 23.53 7.57 7.27
CA VAL A 583 22.10 7.21 7.22
C VAL A 583 21.29 8.30 6.49
N GLY A 584 21.64 9.56 6.68
CA GLY A 584 21.04 10.70 5.96
C GLY A 584 21.22 10.60 4.44
N SER A 585 22.40 10.15 3.98
CA SER A 585 22.63 9.95 2.55
C SER A 585 21.76 8.83 1.97
N PHE A 586 21.58 7.71 2.69
CA PHE A 586 20.63 6.67 2.31
C PHE A 586 19.18 7.17 2.37
N GLY A 587 18.84 7.95 3.40
CA GLY A 587 17.54 8.59 3.54
C GLY A 587 17.21 9.54 2.38
N ALA A 588 18.22 10.27 1.87
CA ALA A 588 18.06 11.13 0.70
C ALA A 588 17.81 10.34 -0.60
N VAL A 589 18.52 9.23 -0.79
CA VAL A 589 18.28 8.33 -1.92
C VAL A 589 16.87 7.74 -1.88
N LEU A 590 16.39 7.38 -0.68
CA LEU A 590 15.07 6.79 -0.47
C LEU A 590 13.92 7.82 -0.39
N GLY A 591 14.24 9.13 -0.50
CA GLY A 591 13.25 10.20 -0.48
C GLY A 591 12.72 10.60 0.92
N TYR A 592 13.33 10.10 1.99
CA TYR A 592 12.97 10.47 3.38
C TYR A 592 13.67 11.74 3.88
N VAL A 593 14.79 12.11 3.28
CA VAL A 593 15.58 13.29 3.60
C VAL A 593 15.76 14.13 2.34
N ASP A 594 15.59 15.46 2.45
CA ASP A 594 15.88 16.36 1.32
C ASP A 594 17.36 16.19 0.89
N PRO A 595 17.66 15.90 -0.39
CA PRO A 595 19.03 15.70 -0.86
C PRO A 595 19.95 16.91 -0.64
N ASN A 596 19.40 18.10 -0.44
CA ASN A 596 20.15 19.32 -0.15
C ASN A 596 20.49 19.49 1.34
N VAL A 597 19.93 18.69 2.22
CA VAL A 597 20.17 18.72 3.65
C VAL A 597 21.27 17.72 4.01
N ARG A 598 22.31 18.20 4.69
CA ARG A 598 23.35 17.34 5.24
C ARG A 598 23.15 17.18 6.73
N LEU A 599 23.09 15.93 7.17
CA LEU A 599 23.01 15.57 8.57
C LEU A 599 24.41 15.21 9.08
N GLY A 600 24.67 15.45 10.35
CA GLY A 600 25.88 15.03 11.05
C GLY A 600 25.54 14.69 12.50
N GLY A 601 26.39 13.91 13.13
CA GLY A 601 26.24 13.45 14.53
C GLY A 601 26.15 11.94 14.63
N ILE A 602 26.27 11.44 15.85
CA ILE A 602 26.21 10.03 16.18
C ILE A 602 24.99 9.77 17.04
N ALA A 603 24.12 8.88 16.56
CA ALA A 603 22.90 8.50 17.29
C ALA A 603 23.01 7.10 17.92
N GLU A 604 22.38 6.98 19.10
CA GLU A 604 22.14 5.73 19.79
C GLU A 604 20.66 5.66 20.14
N SER A 605 19.98 4.56 19.88
CA SER A 605 18.54 4.41 20.10
C SER A 605 18.15 2.99 20.41
N GLU A 606 17.15 2.83 21.27
CA GLU A 606 16.43 1.57 21.45
C GLU A 606 14.96 1.80 21.10
N VAL A 607 14.48 1.11 20.06
CA VAL A 607 13.11 1.25 19.56
C VAL A 607 12.40 -0.07 19.67
N SER A 608 11.22 -0.08 20.28
CA SER A 608 10.32 -1.21 20.24
C SER A 608 9.20 -0.98 19.22
N VAL A 609 8.93 -1.99 18.41
CA VAL A 609 7.81 -2.03 17.49
C VAL A 609 6.91 -3.20 17.86
N ARG A 610 5.64 -2.91 18.07
CA ARG A 610 4.62 -3.90 18.43
C ARG A 610 3.42 -3.72 17.50
N MET A 611 2.74 -4.80 17.20
CA MET A 611 1.43 -4.73 16.58
C MET A 611 0.38 -5.13 17.61
N GLU A 612 -0.55 -4.22 17.85
CA GLU A 612 -1.65 -4.37 18.80
C GLU A 612 -2.94 -3.94 18.07
N ASP A 613 -3.95 -4.81 18.05
CA ASP A 613 -5.26 -4.52 17.44
C ASP A 613 -5.18 -4.00 15.98
N GLY A 614 -4.29 -4.56 15.19
CA GLY A 614 -4.07 -4.15 13.79
C GLY A 614 -3.30 -2.84 13.60
N ALA A 615 -2.82 -2.22 14.66
CA ALA A 615 -2.01 -1.01 14.62
C ALA A 615 -0.56 -1.26 15.08
N TYR A 616 0.38 -0.59 14.44
CA TYR A 616 1.80 -0.62 14.82
C TYR A 616 2.06 0.41 15.91
N ARG A 617 2.49 -0.02 17.08
CA ARG A 617 2.99 0.85 18.12
C ARG A 617 4.50 0.90 18.10
N LEU A 618 5.04 2.10 17.95
CA LEU A 618 6.47 2.41 17.92
C LEU A 618 6.82 3.21 19.16
N ARG A 619 7.79 2.75 19.93
CA ARG A 619 8.19 3.41 21.17
C ARG A 619 9.71 3.43 21.29
N THR A 620 10.25 4.57 21.72
CA THR A 620 11.59 4.67 22.30
C THR A 620 11.55 5.39 23.63
N ASP A 621 12.22 4.84 24.61
CA ASP A 621 12.41 5.47 25.91
C ASP A 621 13.72 6.27 25.95
N SER A 622 14.61 6.05 24.98
CA SER A 622 15.90 6.73 24.94
C SER A 622 16.51 6.69 23.55
N THR A 623 16.54 7.83 22.90
CA THR A 623 17.38 8.08 21.72
C THR A 623 18.32 9.22 22.07
N SER A 624 19.60 9.04 21.93
CA SER A 624 20.62 10.07 22.18
C SER A 624 21.36 10.36 20.88
N ILE A 625 21.48 11.64 20.54
CA ILE A 625 22.25 12.10 19.38
C ILE A 625 23.34 13.04 19.92
N LYS A 626 24.60 12.73 19.63
CA LYS A 626 25.76 13.56 20.00
C LYS A 626 26.27 14.31 18.78
N GLY A 627 26.52 15.59 18.94
CA GLY A 627 27.05 16.43 17.88
C GLY A 627 26.10 16.56 16.68
N LEU A 628 24.78 16.69 16.94
CA LEU A 628 23.79 16.89 15.88
C LEU A 628 24.14 18.14 15.08
N LYS A 629 24.28 17.98 13.77
CA LYS A 629 24.51 19.06 12.82
C LYS A 629 23.53 18.90 11.66
N ILE A 630 22.83 19.97 11.34
CA ILE A 630 21.92 20.06 10.20
C ILE A 630 22.37 21.23 9.34
N GLU A 631 22.85 20.94 8.13
CA GLU A 631 23.31 21.95 7.18
C GLU A 631 22.30 22.10 6.05
N TYR A 632 21.90 23.35 5.82
CA TYR A 632 21.08 23.77 4.69
C TYR A 632 21.89 24.62 3.72
N PRO A 633 21.62 24.59 2.41
CA PRO A 633 22.29 25.46 1.45
C PRO A 633 22.16 26.93 1.83
N GLN A 634 23.28 27.68 1.81
CA GLN A 634 23.33 29.12 2.06
C GLN A 634 22.85 29.59 3.46
N LYS A 635 22.73 28.68 4.44
CA LYS A 635 22.39 29.01 5.83
C LYS A 635 23.49 28.60 6.80
N LYS A 636 23.53 29.24 7.97
CA LYS A 636 24.36 28.76 9.07
C LYS A 636 23.86 27.37 9.50
N PRO A 637 24.77 26.44 9.77
CA PRO A 637 24.38 25.13 10.26
C PRO A 637 23.68 25.24 11.63
N PHE A 638 22.68 24.41 11.82
CA PHE A 638 22.10 24.18 13.15
C PHE A 638 22.90 23.10 13.85
N GLU A 639 23.42 23.42 15.02
CA GLU A 639 24.28 22.51 15.79
C GLU A 639 23.76 22.37 17.22
N GLN A 640 23.70 21.11 17.69
CA GLN A 640 23.37 20.78 19.08
C GLN A 640 24.39 19.75 19.58
N GLU A 641 24.98 20.02 20.73
CA GLU A 641 26.00 19.15 21.32
C GLU A 641 25.39 17.78 21.66
N GLN A 642 24.18 17.78 22.21
CA GLN A 642 23.46 16.57 22.59
C GLN A 642 21.95 16.79 22.42
N VAL A 643 21.29 15.83 21.79
CA VAL A 643 19.81 15.77 21.67
C VAL A 643 19.33 14.44 22.20
N SER A 644 18.32 14.48 23.05
CA SER A 644 17.58 13.30 23.48
C SER A 644 16.19 13.30 22.86
N VAL A 645 15.73 12.16 22.39
CA VAL A 645 14.39 11.98 21.82
C VAL A 645 13.70 10.79 22.49
N VAL A 646 12.48 11.02 22.96
CA VAL A 646 11.56 9.99 23.44
C VAL A 646 10.27 10.09 22.66
N PHE A 647 9.77 9.00 22.16
CA PHE A 647 8.46 9.01 21.49
C PHE A 647 7.66 7.72 21.75
N ASP A 648 6.34 7.86 21.68
CA ASP A 648 5.37 6.77 21.67
C ASP A 648 4.33 7.10 20.61
N ALA A 649 4.23 6.27 19.59
CA ALA A 649 3.38 6.51 18.44
C ALA A 649 2.67 5.24 18.01
N THR A 650 1.44 5.39 17.51
CA THR A 650 0.64 4.32 16.91
C THR A 650 0.36 4.63 15.45
N VAL A 651 0.59 3.68 14.57
CA VAL A 651 0.28 3.76 13.14
C VAL A 651 -0.73 2.66 12.81
N ASN A 652 -1.93 3.06 12.41
CA ASN A 652 -2.96 2.13 11.98
C ASN A 652 -3.12 2.19 10.45
N PRO A 653 -2.65 1.17 9.71
CA PRO A 653 -2.76 1.16 8.25
C PRO A 653 -4.20 1.05 7.74
N SER A 654 -5.07 0.34 8.48
CA SER A 654 -6.46 0.13 8.10
C SER A 654 -7.26 1.43 8.14
N ASP A 655 -7.11 2.18 9.23
CA ASP A 655 -7.78 3.47 9.43
C ASP A 655 -6.97 4.64 8.83
N LYS A 656 -5.75 4.34 8.32
CA LYS A 656 -4.81 5.33 7.81
C LYS A 656 -4.55 6.46 8.81
N THR A 657 -4.36 6.10 10.07
CA THR A 657 -4.11 7.03 11.16
C THR A 657 -2.70 6.88 11.71
N ILE A 658 -2.09 8.01 12.07
CA ILE A 658 -0.85 8.08 12.82
C ILE A 658 -1.13 8.91 14.08
N ALA A 659 -0.99 8.32 15.25
CA ALA A 659 -1.16 9.01 16.51
C ALA A 659 0.17 8.99 17.28
N VAL A 660 0.78 10.15 17.45
CA VAL A 660 1.93 10.34 18.33
C VAL A 660 1.42 10.74 19.70
N HIS A 661 1.41 9.79 20.62
CA HIS A 661 0.89 9.98 21.98
C HIS A 661 1.84 10.80 22.85
N LYS A 662 3.12 10.62 22.60
CA LYS A 662 4.20 11.34 23.28
C LYS A 662 5.34 11.60 22.29
N LEU A 663 5.77 12.84 22.21
CA LEU A 663 7.03 13.26 21.62
C LEU A 663 7.74 14.15 22.64
N GLU A 664 8.95 13.80 23.01
CA GLU A 664 9.82 14.63 23.84
C GLU A 664 11.17 14.72 23.16
N LEU A 665 11.57 15.92 22.79
CA LEU A 665 12.87 16.23 22.24
C LEU A 665 13.54 17.20 23.18
N THR A 666 14.71 16.85 23.67
CA THR A 666 15.44 17.68 24.63
C THR A 666 16.88 17.87 24.17
N SER A 667 17.31 19.12 24.13
CA SER A 667 18.70 19.54 23.96
C SER A 667 19.02 20.65 24.98
N PRO A 668 20.26 21.07 25.14
CA PRO A 668 20.58 22.17 26.06
C PRO A 668 19.83 23.48 25.79
N GLN A 669 19.36 23.69 24.57
CA GLN A 669 18.78 24.94 24.11
C GLN A 669 17.33 24.81 23.62
N ILE A 670 16.85 23.60 23.39
CA ILE A 670 15.50 23.33 22.86
C ILE A 670 14.92 22.13 23.58
N LYS A 671 13.72 22.29 24.10
CA LYS A 671 12.88 21.19 24.59
C LYS A 671 11.51 21.28 23.91
N ILE A 672 11.07 20.19 23.35
CA ILE A 672 9.76 20.07 22.71
C ILE A 672 9.05 18.89 23.35
N GLU A 673 7.88 19.12 23.93
CA GLU A 673 7.00 18.08 24.39
C GLU A 673 5.66 18.22 23.68
N GLY A 674 5.12 17.11 23.14
CA GLY A 674 3.87 17.21 22.42
C GLY A 674 3.25 15.89 22.05
N ASN A 675 2.08 16.01 21.44
CA ASN A 675 1.37 14.92 20.80
C ASN A 675 0.68 15.42 19.54
N PHE A 676 0.47 14.52 18.57
CA PHE A 676 -0.32 14.83 17.40
C PHE A 676 -0.94 13.58 16.79
N GLU A 677 -1.98 13.78 16.00
CA GLU A 677 -2.69 12.74 15.30
C GLU A 677 -2.87 13.18 13.82
N GLU A 678 -2.51 12.31 12.91
CA GLU A 678 -2.77 12.44 11.48
C GLU A 678 -3.71 11.30 11.06
N SER A 679 -4.77 11.64 10.34
CA SER A 679 -5.74 10.66 9.82
C SER A 679 -6.10 10.98 8.38
N VAL A 680 -6.32 9.94 7.58
CA VAL A 680 -6.75 10.07 6.18
C VAL A 680 -8.19 9.61 6.07
N ASP A 681 -9.09 10.54 5.70
CA ASP A 681 -10.51 10.33 5.49
C ASP A 681 -10.85 10.59 4.01
N GLY A 682 -11.03 9.53 3.24
CA GLY A 682 -11.21 9.62 1.79
C GLY A 682 -10.00 10.25 1.11
N GLU A 683 -10.23 11.38 0.44
CA GLU A 683 -9.20 12.17 -0.28
C GLU A 683 -8.57 13.28 0.59
N ARG A 684 -8.87 13.33 1.90
CA ARG A 684 -8.38 14.36 2.80
C ARG A 684 -7.53 13.78 3.92
N THR A 685 -6.48 14.52 4.28
CA THR A 685 -5.65 14.26 5.45
C THR A 685 -5.95 15.31 6.51
N LYS A 686 -6.22 14.87 7.72
CA LYS A 686 -6.46 15.72 8.90
C LYS A 686 -5.30 15.55 9.88
N LEU A 687 -4.71 16.66 10.29
CA LEU A 687 -3.64 16.72 11.29
C LEU A 687 -4.12 17.57 12.45
N LYS A 688 -3.92 17.12 13.66
CA LYS A 688 -4.18 17.92 14.88
C LYS A 688 -3.16 17.58 15.96
N GLY A 689 -2.78 18.55 16.78
CA GLY A 689 -1.82 18.31 17.83
C GLY A 689 -1.64 19.47 18.78
N LYS A 690 -0.82 19.22 19.80
CA LYS A 690 -0.37 20.20 20.78
C LYS A 690 1.10 20.01 21.02
N ALA A 691 1.81 21.12 21.21
CA ALA A 691 3.22 21.10 21.55
C ALA A 691 3.53 22.18 22.61
N GLU A 692 4.32 21.82 23.60
CA GLU A 692 5.00 22.72 24.51
C GLU A 692 6.44 22.86 24.04
N LEU A 693 6.88 24.09 23.84
CA LEU A 693 8.17 24.44 23.28
C LEU A 693 8.92 25.23 24.35
N GLU A 694 10.07 24.74 24.76
CA GLU A 694 11.01 25.47 25.62
C GLU A 694 12.31 25.60 24.82
N TYR A 695 12.70 26.84 24.52
CA TYR A 695 13.75 27.08 23.57
C TYR A 695 14.51 28.38 23.82
N ASP A 696 15.74 28.41 23.31
CA ASP A 696 16.57 29.61 23.23
C ASP A 696 16.52 30.15 21.81
N TRP A 697 16.20 31.44 21.63
CA TRP A 697 16.14 32.07 20.32
C TRP A 697 17.49 32.03 19.59
N ALA A 698 18.62 32.01 20.30
CA ALA A 698 19.94 31.89 19.69
C ALA A 698 20.06 30.57 18.89
N ALA A 699 19.43 29.50 19.34
CA ALA A 699 19.42 28.24 18.64
C ALA A 699 18.33 28.18 17.55
N VAL A 700 17.09 28.56 17.87
CA VAL A 700 15.94 28.50 16.97
C VAL A 700 16.03 29.53 15.84
N GLY A 701 16.60 30.69 16.10
CA GLY A 701 16.79 31.76 15.10
C GLY A 701 17.52 31.26 13.84
N THR A 702 18.43 30.31 13.99
CA THR A 702 19.14 29.70 12.86
C THR A 702 18.20 28.83 12.00
N LEU A 703 17.29 28.10 12.61
CA LEU A 703 16.28 27.29 11.90
C LEU A 703 15.22 28.19 11.26
N ALA A 704 14.77 29.21 12.02
CA ALA A 704 13.74 30.14 11.58
C ALA A 704 14.24 31.16 10.55
N ALA A 705 15.57 31.29 10.34
CA ALA A 705 16.20 32.30 9.48
C ALA A 705 15.69 32.36 8.02
N GLY A 706 14.97 31.29 7.58
CA GLY A 706 14.31 31.26 6.27
C GLY A 706 12.98 32.01 6.21
N TYR A 707 12.39 32.28 7.34
CA TYR A 707 11.06 32.88 7.51
C TYR A 707 11.14 34.26 8.19
N LEU A 708 12.28 34.58 8.80
CA LEU A 708 12.52 35.82 9.47
C LEU A 708 13.14 36.87 8.52
N PRO A 709 12.86 38.15 8.70
CA PRO A 709 13.54 39.23 7.97
C PRO A 709 15.05 39.17 8.16
N ALA A 710 15.80 39.45 7.10
CA ALA A 710 17.26 39.49 7.17
C ALA A 710 17.71 40.58 8.13
N GLY A 711 18.58 40.28 9.10
CA GLY A 711 19.08 41.21 10.10
C GLY A 711 18.19 41.28 11.37
N LEU A 712 17.10 40.54 11.47
CA LEU A 712 16.37 40.38 12.72
C LEU A 712 17.15 39.43 13.65
N GLU A 713 17.55 39.94 14.81
CA GLU A 713 18.15 39.15 15.87
C GLU A 713 17.15 39.02 17.02
N LEU A 714 16.95 37.79 17.52
CA LEU A 714 16.06 37.46 18.63
C LEU A 714 16.87 36.83 19.76
N GLU A 715 16.62 37.28 20.99
CA GLU A 715 17.26 36.73 22.20
C GLU A 715 16.19 36.34 23.24
N GLY A 716 16.51 35.35 24.06
CA GLY A 716 15.72 34.95 25.21
C GLY A 716 15.40 33.49 25.23
N GLN A 717 15.13 33.01 26.43
CA GLN A 717 14.61 31.64 26.69
C GLN A 717 13.10 31.69 26.83
N ARG A 718 12.41 30.84 26.07
CA ARG A 718 10.95 30.87 25.96
C ARG A 718 10.36 29.52 26.36
N LYS A 719 9.13 29.60 26.89
CA LYS A 719 8.26 28.44 27.08
C LYS A 719 6.88 28.78 26.54
N ASP A 720 6.58 28.21 25.38
CA ASP A 720 5.35 28.49 24.64
C ASP A 720 4.55 27.22 24.43
N SER A 721 3.22 27.31 24.41
CA SER A 721 2.30 26.20 24.10
C SER A 721 1.53 26.52 22.85
N ILE A 722 1.54 25.59 21.90
CA ILE A 722 0.87 25.73 20.59
C ILE A 722 -0.08 24.56 20.41
N SER A 723 -1.33 24.86 20.03
CA SER A 723 -2.30 23.89 19.51
C SER A 723 -2.45 24.14 18.02
N PHE A 724 -2.47 23.08 17.24
CA PHE A 724 -2.57 23.19 15.79
C PHE A 724 -3.45 22.13 15.17
N SER A 725 -4.04 22.46 14.01
CA SER A 725 -4.76 21.53 13.14
C SER A 725 -4.64 21.97 11.69
N SER A 726 -4.69 21.01 10.77
CA SER A 726 -4.71 21.27 9.34
C SER A 726 -5.50 20.18 8.62
N GLU A 727 -6.20 20.54 7.55
CA GLU A 727 -6.91 19.61 6.69
C GLU A 727 -6.53 19.92 5.24
N TYR A 728 -5.89 18.98 4.55
CA TYR A 728 -5.38 19.15 3.19
C TYR A 728 -5.64 17.93 2.32
N ALA A 729 -5.50 18.07 0.99
CA ALA A 729 -5.72 16.97 0.06
C ALA A 729 -4.63 15.90 0.23
N LYS A 730 -5.01 14.63 0.15
CA LYS A 730 -4.11 13.50 0.28
C LYS A 730 -2.93 13.60 -0.70
N GLY A 731 -1.71 13.49 -0.17
CA GLY A 731 -0.48 13.61 -0.95
C GLY A 731 -0.03 15.05 -1.22
N ARG A 732 -0.81 16.06 -0.86
CA ARG A 732 -0.48 17.48 -1.05
C ARG A 732 -0.02 18.14 0.25
N ARG A 733 1.11 17.68 0.77
CA ARG A 733 1.70 18.26 2.00
C ARG A 733 2.04 19.74 1.88
N GLU A 734 2.22 20.26 0.67
CA GLU A 734 2.40 21.70 0.40
C GLU A 734 1.19 22.53 0.85
N GLU A 735 0.01 21.96 0.90
CA GLU A 735 -1.21 22.63 1.37
C GLU A 735 -1.32 22.69 2.91
N LEU A 736 -0.42 22.02 3.65
CA LEU A 736 -0.47 21.95 5.11
C LEU A 736 -0.44 23.35 5.74
N LEU A 737 0.46 24.21 5.30
CA LEU A 737 0.61 25.56 5.85
C LEU A 737 -0.55 26.47 5.45
N SER A 738 -1.02 26.39 4.20
CA SER A 738 -2.15 27.19 3.73
C SER A 738 -3.50 26.83 4.38
N ASN A 739 -3.60 25.61 4.93
CA ASN A 739 -4.79 25.14 5.66
C ASN A 739 -4.56 25.03 7.17
N LEU A 740 -3.42 25.51 7.66
CA LEU A 740 -3.07 25.45 9.07
C LEU A 740 -4.02 26.31 9.91
N SER A 741 -4.53 25.77 10.98
CA SER A 741 -5.14 26.48 12.09
C SER A 741 -4.33 26.20 13.33
N ALA A 742 -3.86 27.26 14.00
CA ALA A 742 -3.05 27.13 15.20
C ALA A 742 -3.35 28.28 16.16
N SER A 743 -3.18 28.04 17.45
CA SER A 743 -3.28 29.06 18.47
C SER A 743 -2.17 28.90 19.48
N GLY A 744 -1.64 29.99 19.95
CA GLY A 744 -0.53 29.98 20.88
C GLY A 744 -0.06 31.39 21.21
N LYS A 745 1.12 31.46 21.79
CA LYS A 745 1.82 32.71 22.04
C LYS A 745 3.23 32.60 21.48
N VAL A 746 3.75 33.74 21.01
CA VAL A 746 5.15 33.85 20.60
C VAL A 746 5.74 35.08 21.29
N GLY A 747 6.95 34.96 21.78
CA GLY A 747 7.60 36.07 22.43
C GLY A 747 9.13 36.01 22.36
N PHE A 748 9.78 37.07 22.87
CA PHE A 748 11.22 37.16 23.01
C PHE A 748 11.54 38.04 24.24
N ASP A 749 12.72 37.87 24.80
CA ASP A 749 13.20 38.75 25.88
C ASP A 749 13.79 40.04 25.33
N LYS A 750 14.42 39.95 24.15
CA LYS A 750 14.93 41.07 23.41
C LYS A 750 14.94 40.76 21.91
N ALA A 751 14.69 41.76 21.10
CA ALA A 751 14.93 41.69 19.64
C ALA A 751 15.64 42.92 19.13
N SER A 752 16.41 42.75 18.06
CA SER A 752 17.01 43.90 17.38
C SER A 752 16.81 43.81 15.87
N PHE A 753 16.44 44.94 15.26
CA PHE A 753 16.21 45.02 13.82
C PHE A 753 16.40 46.47 13.33
N MET A 754 17.37 46.69 12.45
CA MET A 754 17.61 48.01 11.82
C MET A 754 17.74 49.15 12.85
N GLY A 755 18.43 48.92 13.96
CA GLY A 755 18.64 49.91 15.00
C GLY A 755 17.45 50.08 15.98
N LEU A 756 16.36 49.36 15.80
CA LEU A 756 15.29 49.18 16.78
C LEU A 756 15.66 48.06 17.74
N VAL A 757 15.65 48.35 19.05
CA VAL A 757 15.90 47.38 20.11
C VAL A 757 14.62 47.22 20.90
N PHE A 758 13.98 46.04 20.74
CA PHE A 758 12.72 45.70 21.37
C PHE A 758 12.97 45.09 22.76
N GLY A 759 12.19 45.48 23.72
CA GLY A 759 12.14 44.85 25.04
C GLY A 759 11.35 43.56 25.05
N ALA A 760 11.30 42.88 26.20
CA ALA A 760 10.60 41.64 26.36
C ALA A 760 9.13 41.74 25.91
N THR A 761 8.72 40.84 25.05
CA THR A 761 7.42 40.89 24.40
C THR A 761 6.84 39.52 24.28
N GLU A 762 5.53 39.44 24.48
CA GLU A 762 4.73 38.22 24.25
C GLU A 762 3.47 38.62 23.47
N ALA A 763 3.30 38.04 22.29
CA ALA A 763 2.17 38.29 21.42
C ALA A 763 1.32 37.01 21.26
N PRO A 764 0.00 37.04 21.50
CA PRO A 764 -0.87 35.95 21.14
C PRO A 764 -0.98 35.85 19.62
N ILE A 765 -0.86 34.62 19.13
CA ILE A 765 -0.98 34.33 17.72
C ILE A 765 -2.14 33.37 17.48
N GLU A 766 -2.86 33.60 16.40
CA GLU A 766 -3.88 32.71 15.88
C GLU A 766 -3.67 32.54 14.39
N VAL A 767 -3.58 31.30 13.95
CA VAL A 767 -3.56 30.96 12.53
C VAL A 767 -4.90 30.33 12.20
N ASN A 768 -5.57 30.83 11.20
CA ASN A 768 -6.85 30.31 10.73
C ASN A 768 -6.78 30.07 9.22
N ARG A 769 -6.76 28.77 8.84
CA ARG A 769 -6.62 28.33 7.45
C ARG A 769 -5.48 29.01 6.70
N GLY A 770 -4.29 28.98 7.32
CA GLY A 770 -3.09 29.55 6.73
C GLY A 770 -2.96 31.07 6.86
N VAL A 771 -3.94 31.76 7.43
CA VAL A 771 -3.84 33.18 7.75
C VAL A 771 -3.40 33.34 9.20
N LEU A 772 -2.17 33.83 9.40
CA LEU A 772 -1.64 34.18 10.72
C LEU A 772 -2.19 35.54 11.15
N GLY A 773 -2.97 35.57 12.21
CA GLY A 773 -3.35 36.76 12.94
C GLY A 773 -2.45 36.97 14.15
N ILE A 774 -1.89 38.15 14.27
CA ILE A 774 -1.21 38.62 15.48
C ILE A 774 -2.12 39.66 16.10
N ALA A 775 -2.68 39.34 17.26
CA ALA A 775 -3.50 40.31 17.98
C ALA A 775 -2.64 41.55 18.35
N GLY A 776 -3.25 42.71 18.36
CA GLY A 776 -2.54 43.95 18.71
C GLY A 776 -1.84 43.85 20.05
N PHE A 777 -0.52 44.02 20.04
CA PHE A 777 0.35 44.01 21.20
C PHE A 777 1.17 45.30 21.28
N SER A 778 1.66 45.59 22.45
CA SER A 778 2.55 46.73 22.68
C SER A 778 3.87 46.24 23.29
N THR A 779 4.96 46.76 22.78
CA THR A 779 6.31 46.48 23.30
C THR A 779 7.09 47.73 23.48
N THR A 780 8.07 47.71 24.38
CA THR A 780 9.04 48.80 24.48
C THR A 780 10.08 48.73 23.38
N VAL A 781 10.40 49.80 22.75
CA VAL A 781 11.43 49.93 21.70
C VAL A 781 12.24 51.20 21.91
N ASN A 782 13.55 51.08 22.09
CA ASN A 782 14.44 52.23 22.30
C ASN A 782 13.85 53.26 23.29
N ASN A 783 13.42 52.79 24.47
CA ASN A 783 12.78 53.60 25.52
C ASN A 783 11.39 54.17 25.18
N GLY A 784 10.88 54.01 24.02
CA GLY A 784 9.50 54.36 23.61
C GLY A 784 8.64 53.13 23.53
N HIS A 785 7.51 53.26 22.87
CA HIS A 785 6.53 52.20 22.68
C HIS A 785 6.27 51.90 21.20
N LEU A 786 6.13 50.64 20.87
CA LEU A 786 5.68 50.21 19.54
C LEU A 786 4.44 49.33 19.72
N ARG A 787 3.43 49.64 18.91
CA ARG A 787 2.19 48.84 18.84
C ARG A 787 2.12 48.16 17.47
N LEU A 788 1.89 46.88 17.42
CA LEU A 788 1.79 46.16 16.18
C LEU A 788 0.72 45.07 16.30
N GLY A 789 0.02 44.84 15.22
CA GLY A 789 -0.93 43.77 15.04
C GLY A 789 -1.26 43.68 13.55
N GLY A 790 -1.64 42.50 13.09
CA GLY A 790 -1.93 42.33 11.67
C GLY A 790 -2.06 40.88 11.30
N GLU A 791 -2.15 40.62 10.00
CA GLU A 791 -2.36 39.29 9.42
C GLU A 791 -1.33 38.98 8.33
N ALA A 792 -0.97 37.71 8.23
CA ALA A 792 -0.13 37.19 7.14
C ALA A 792 -0.81 35.96 6.53
N ASP A 793 -1.06 35.99 5.23
CA ASP A 793 -1.67 34.89 4.49
C ASP A 793 -0.59 34.01 3.84
N PHE A 794 -0.42 32.79 4.35
CA PHE A 794 0.53 31.82 3.84
C PHE A 794 0.09 31.12 2.54
N SER A 795 -1.14 31.37 2.07
CA SER A 795 -1.60 30.88 0.77
C SER A 795 -1.15 31.76 -0.39
N GLY A 796 -0.73 33.00 -0.09
CA GLY A 796 -0.27 33.97 -1.07
C GLY A 796 1.23 33.79 -1.43
N GLU A 797 1.57 34.05 -2.68
CA GLU A 797 2.96 34.20 -3.13
C GLU A 797 3.16 35.59 -3.72
N PRO A 798 3.91 36.45 -3.05
CA PRO A 798 4.60 36.27 -1.78
C PRO A 798 3.67 36.34 -0.56
N VAL A 799 4.08 35.75 0.55
CA VAL A 799 3.41 35.91 1.84
C VAL A 799 3.56 37.34 2.31
N LEU A 800 2.47 38.05 2.56
CA LEU A 800 2.45 39.44 2.99
C LEU A 800 1.87 39.55 4.41
N PHE A 801 2.62 40.16 5.32
CA PHE A 801 2.09 40.62 6.60
C PHE A 801 1.47 42.00 6.44
N LYS A 802 0.22 42.17 6.84
CA LYS A 802 -0.55 43.43 6.69
C LYS A 802 -1.19 43.81 8.01
N THR A 803 -1.25 45.13 8.28
CA THR A 803 -2.10 45.67 9.34
C THR A 803 -3.53 45.84 8.79
N ALA A 804 -4.52 45.53 9.60
CA ALA A 804 -5.95 45.60 9.18
C ALA A 804 -6.47 47.05 9.08
N GLU A 805 -5.95 47.95 9.94
CA GLU A 805 -6.42 49.35 10.09
C GLU A 805 -5.24 50.28 10.31
N PRO A 806 -5.42 51.60 10.08
CA PRO A 806 -4.42 52.61 10.47
C PRO A 806 -4.12 52.54 11.98
N ILE A 807 -2.89 52.52 12.35
CA ILE A 807 -2.41 52.37 13.72
C ILE A 807 -1.27 53.29 14.06
N HIS A 808 -1.31 53.86 15.28
CA HIS A 808 -0.13 54.55 15.84
C HIS A 808 0.91 53.50 16.22
N ILE A 809 1.80 53.21 15.27
CA ILE A 809 2.76 52.09 15.41
C ILE A 809 3.84 52.46 16.41
N ALA A 810 4.42 53.64 16.33
CA ALA A 810 5.54 54.06 17.14
C ALA A 810 5.23 55.37 17.93
N GLU A 811 5.52 55.35 19.22
CA GLU A 811 5.31 56.45 20.15
C GLU A 811 6.56 56.66 21.02
N ASP A 812 7.11 57.87 20.98
CA ASP A 812 8.30 58.31 21.74
C ASP A 812 9.52 57.41 21.55
N ILE A 813 9.71 56.79 20.38
CA ILE A 813 10.88 55.94 20.10
C ILE A 813 12.18 56.77 20.11
N GLU A 814 13.07 56.47 21.02
CA GLU A 814 14.36 57.14 21.10
C GLU A 814 15.25 56.85 19.87
N ILE A 815 15.73 57.90 19.24
CA ILE A 815 16.55 57.80 18.04
C ILE A 815 18.00 57.52 18.46
N THR A 816 18.51 56.37 18.12
CA THR A 816 19.91 55.96 18.25
C THR A 816 20.66 56.16 16.96
N LYS A 817 21.99 56.13 17.03
CA LYS A 817 22.86 56.21 15.84
C LYS A 817 22.58 55.08 14.85
N GLU A 818 22.33 53.85 15.37
CA GLU A 818 22.00 52.68 14.61
C GLU A 818 20.65 52.86 13.90
N LEU A 819 19.61 53.31 14.62
CA LEU A 819 18.30 53.59 14.04
C LEU A 819 18.41 54.65 12.93
N GLY A 820 19.19 55.68 13.13
CA GLY A 820 19.47 56.71 12.12
C GLY A 820 20.12 56.12 10.86
N SER A 821 21.22 55.40 11.04
CA SER A 821 22.04 54.88 9.94
C SER A 821 21.51 53.65 9.26
N GLU A 822 20.59 52.87 9.87
CA GLU A 822 20.06 51.61 9.31
C GLU A 822 18.62 51.73 8.83
N LEU A 823 17.76 52.51 9.51
CA LEU A 823 16.35 52.66 9.15
C LEU A 823 16.02 54.06 8.64
N LEU A 824 16.29 55.12 9.43
CA LEU A 824 15.86 56.46 9.09
C LEU A 824 16.60 57.01 7.84
N MET A 825 17.79 56.52 7.50
CA MET A 825 18.48 56.89 6.28
C MET A 825 17.67 56.59 5.02
N TYR A 826 16.76 55.61 5.02
CA TYR A 826 15.87 55.30 3.88
C TYR A 826 14.80 56.40 3.69
N LEU A 827 14.47 57.16 4.72
CA LEU A 827 13.60 58.33 4.61
C LEU A 827 14.38 59.52 4.10
N ASN A 828 15.56 59.78 4.66
CA ASN A 828 16.40 60.86 4.20
C ASN A 828 17.88 60.52 4.46
N PRO A 829 18.78 60.69 3.46
CA PRO A 829 20.22 60.41 3.60
C PRO A 829 20.91 61.29 4.66
N LEU A 830 20.24 62.32 5.12
CA LEU A 830 20.69 63.16 6.20
C LEU A 830 20.98 62.34 7.47
N PHE A 831 20.13 61.34 7.74
CA PHE A 831 20.27 60.48 8.92
C PHE A 831 21.38 59.44 8.87
N ALA A 832 21.99 59.21 7.71
CA ALA A 832 23.09 58.26 7.54
C ALA A 832 24.45 58.73 8.04
N GLY A 833 24.68 60.05 8.18
CA GLY A 833 26.02 60.62 8.29
C GLY A 833 26.33 61.31 9.60
N PHE A 834 25.59 61.10 10.69
CA PHE A 834 25.84 61.75 11.98
C PHE A 834 26.86 61.01 12.82
N SER A 835 27.68 61.74 13.54
CA SER A 835 28.51 61.20 14.61
C SER A 835 27.68 60.89 15.86
N GLU A 836 26.75 61.80 16.18
CA GLU A 836 25.78 61.68 17.25
C GLU A 836 24.42 62.14 16.75
N ILE A 837 23.41 61.35 17.08
CA ILE A 837 22.01 61.65 16.83
C ILE A 837 21.19 61.25 18.06
N SER A 838 20.25 62.11 18.46
CA SER A 838 19.29 61.79 19.50
C SER A 838 17.97 62.52 19.25
N GLY A 839 16.91 62.11 19.85
CA GLY A 839 15.57 62.64 19.69
C GLY A 839 14.52 61.55 19.88
N VAL A 840 13.30 61.86 19.62
CA VAL A 840 12.21 60.89 19.64
C VAL A 840 11.48 60.90 18.31
N VAL A 841 10.98 59.75 17.88
CA VAL A 841 10.23 59.56 16.66
C VAL A 841 8.89 58.95 16.97
N ASP A 842 7.82 59.48 16.34
CA ASP A 842 6.47 58.96 16.33
C ASP A 842 6.09 58.59 14.90
N PHE A 843 5.37 57.50 14.75
CA PHE A 843 4.90 57.04 13.46
C PHE A 843 3.45 56.55 13.50
N ASN A 844 2.60 57.24 12.76
CA ASN A 844 1.22 56.85 12.51
C ASN A 844 1.16 56.17 11.14
N CYS A 845 0.94 54.89 11.12
CA CYS A 845 0.87 54.09 9.91
C CYS A 845 -0.56 54.04 9.37
N THR A 846 -0.70 54.30 8.07
CA THR A 846 -2.00 54.21 7.36
C THR A 846 -2.08 52.92 6.53
N GLU A 847 -0.93 52.41 6.04
CA GLU A 847 -0.86 51.13 5.32
C GLU A 847 0.51 50.49 5.61
N LEU A 848 0.48 49.23 6.02
CA LEU A 848 1.68 48.42 6.19
C LEU A 848 1.46 47.05 5.51
N SER A 849 2.37 46.72 4.59
CA SER A 849 2.44 45.38 3.97
C SER A 849 3.90 44.96 3.83
N ILE A 850 4.30 43.95 4.61
CA ILE A 850 5.68 43.45 4.69
C ILE A 850 5.75 42.08 4.04
N PRO A 851 6.55 41.89 2.96
CA PRO A 851 6.76 40.59 2.37
C PRO A 851 7.62 39.69 3.30
N LEU A 852 7.14 38.49 3.59
CA LEU A 852 7.83 37.51 4.41
C LEU A 852 8.48 36.43 3.54
N GLY A 853 9.54 35.78 4.06
CA GLY A 853 10.20 34.65 3.43
C GLY A 853 11.38 35.00 2.52
N LYS A 854 12.00 33.93 1.97
CA LYS A 854 13.26 34.04 1.18
C LYS A 854 13.11 34.73 -0.17
N THR A 855 11.93 34.66 -0.77
CA THR A 855 11.59 35.25 -2.07
C THR A 855 11.12 36.67 -1.95
N SER A 856 11.13 37.25 -0.72
CA SER A 856 10.66 38.58 -0.47
C SER A 856 11.41 39.60 -1.33
N ASN A 857 10.71 40.22 -2.28
CA ASN A 857 11.21 41.27 -3.10
C ASN A 857 10.97 42.62 -2.38
N LYS A 858 12.01 43.40 -2.12
CA LYS A 858 11.87 44.73 -1.53
C LYS A 858 10.89 45.64 -2.28
N LYS A 859 10.55 45.34 -3.53
CA LYS A 859 9.55 46.07 -4.32
C LYS A 859 8.12 45.84 -3.84
N GLU A 860 7.86 44.75 -3.08
CA GLU A 860 6.54 44.39 -2.57
C GLU A 860 6.26 45.01 -1.20
N LEU A 861 7.28 45.58 -0.56
CA LEU A 861 7.14 46.36 0.67
C LEU A 861 6.27 47.59 0.41
N VAL A 862 5.21 47.74 1.20
CA VAL A 862 4.33 48.90 1.25
C VAL A 862 4.35 49.43 2.66
N VAL A 863 4.67 50.68 2.83
CA VAL A 863 4.57 51.44 4.11
C VAL A 863 4.07 52.82 3.78
N SER A 864 2.96 53.25 4.37
CA SER A 864 2.46 54.62 4.22
C SER A 864 2.09 55.15 5.58
N GLY A 865 2.30 56.41 5.81
CA GLY A 865 1.93 57.04 7.07
C GLY A 865 2.55 58.38 7.32
N THR A 866 2.29 58.90 8.50
CA THR A 866 2.79 60.19 8.99
C THR A 866 3.84 59.98 10.05
N LEU A 867 5.03 60.51 9.85
CA LEU A 867 6.16 60.44 10.78
C LEU A 867 6.48 61.85 11.30
N SER A 868 6.76 61.94 12.58
CA SER A 868 7.23 63.16 13.23
C SER A 868 8.41 62.86 14.16
N MET A 869 9.30 63.86 14.34
CA MET A 869 10.42 63.76 15.27
C MET A 869 10.51 65.04 16.10
N GLU A 870 10.71 64.86 17.39
CA GLU A 870 10.87 65.92 18.32
C GLU A 870 12.21 65.83 19.03
N ARG A 871 12.69 66.99 19.55
CA ARG A 871 13.95 67.09 20.33
C ARG A 871 15.15 66.49 19.62
N LEU A 872 15.16 66.62 18.26
CA LEU A 872 16.16 66.03 17.41
C LEU A 872 17.47 66.80 17.54
N ARG A 873 18.55 66.12 17.91
CA ARG A 873 19.93 66.69 17.93
C ARG A 873 20.73 65.90 16.92
N LEU A 874 21.41 66.65 16.09
CA LEU A 874 22.17 66.15 14.95
C LEU A 874 23.58 66.75 14.96
N GLU A 875 24.61 65.93 15.24
CA GLU A 875 26.00 66.40 15.31
C GLU A 875 26.90 65.70 14.26
N GLY A 876 27.81 66.41 13.66
CA GLY A 876 28.88 65.86 12.85
C GLY A 876 28.49 65.38 11.43
N SER A 877 27.27 65.69 10.88
CA SER A 877 26.95 65.40 9.50
C SER A 877 27.62 66.34 8.50
N GLY A 878 28.52 65.81 7.70
CA GLY A 878 29.16 66.54 6.60
C GLY A 878 28.17 67.01 5.53
N PHE A 879 27.08 66.21 5.31
CA PHE A 879 26.06 66.58 4.35
C PHE A 879 25.15 67.72 4.86
N LEU A 880 24.78 67.73 6.13
CA LEU A 880 24.03 68.79 6.74
C LEU A 880 24.93 70.10 6.75
N ALA A 881 26.19 69.96 7.09
CA ALA A 881 27.14 71.07 7.06
C ALA A 881 27.25 71.69 5.64
N ALA A 882 27.23 70.85 4.60
CA ALA A 882 27.23 71.31 3.21
C ALA A 882 25.95 72.10 2.85
N ILE A 883 24.80 71.64 3.32
CA ILE A 883 23.50 72.33 3.16
C ILE A 883 23.54 73.70 3.87
N PHE A 884 24.00 73.76 5.13
CA PHE A 884 24.11 75.01 5.88
C PHE A 884 25.14 75.95 5.31
N ALA A 885 26.25 75.42 4.75
CA ALA A 885 27.23 76.22 4.06
C ALA A 885 26.69 77.00 2.82
N LEU A 886 25.70 76.37 2.10
CA LEU A 886 25.00 77.05 1.02
C LEU A 886 24.15 78.22 1.54
N MET A 887 23.67 78.14 2.80
CA MET A 887 23.01 79.31 3.44
C MET A 887 23.97 80.31 4.08
N GLY A 888 25.32 80.12 3.94
CA GLY A 888 26.29 80.96 4.56
C GLY A 888 26.41 80.87 6.08
N ARG A 889 26.01 79.74 6.64
CA ARG A 889 25.92 79.48 8.10
C ARG A 889 26.63 78.20 8.47
N GLY A 890 27.16 78.15 9.69
CA GLY A 890 27.47 76.83 10.30
C GLY A 890 26.23 76.07 10.78
N VAL A 891 26.38 74.81 11.05
CA VAL A 891 25.31 74.04 11.64
C VAL A 891 24.99 74.53 13.05
N PRO A 892 23.81 75.02 13.37
CA PRO A 892 23.49 75.57 14.68
C PRO A 892 23.51 74.49 15.75
N ALA A 893 24.00 74.81 16.95
CA ALA A 893 23.94 73.92 18.11
C ALA A 893 22.58 74.04 18.81
N GLN A 894 21.48 73.75 18.05
CA GLN A 894 20.10 73.84 18.50
C GLN A 894 19.37 72.55 18.19
N ASP A 895 18.31 72.30 18.95
CA ASP A 895 17.45 71.16 18.67
C ASP A 895 16.73 71.38 17.32
N PHE A 896 16.57 70.29 16.62
CA PHE A 896 15.83 70.18 15.36
C PHE A 896 14.48 69.59 15.63
N ALA A 897 13.48 69.89 14.83
CA ALA A 897 12.21 69.22 14.84
C ALA A 897 11.81 68.85 13.41
N LEU A 898 11.33 67.65 13.23
CA LEU A 898 10.70 67.23 12.02
C LEU A 898 9.18 67.31 12.22
N HIS A 899 8.58 68.22 11.51
CA HIS A 899 7.13 68.34 11.51
C HIS A 899 6.49 67.06 10.92
N PRO A 900 5.25 66.71 11.28
CA PRO A 900 4.57 65.57 10.71
C PRO A 900 4.63 65.56 9.19
N MET A 901 5.30 64.55 8.64
CA MET A 901 5.44 64.35 7.20
C MET A 901 4.78 63.04 6.74
N GLU A 902 4.12 63.07 5.61
CA GLU A 902 3.56 61.89 4.96
C GLU A 902 4.60 61.32 4.02
N PHE A 903 4.75 59.97 4.07
CA PHE A 903 5.57 59.26 3.11
C PHE A 903 4.93 57.94 2.69
N GLU A 904 5.36 57.48 1.51
CA GLU A 904 4.94 56.17 0.97
C GLU A 904 6.15 55.42 0.52
N VAL A 905 6.23 54.13 0.93
CA VAL A 905 7.15 53.13 0.39
C VAL A 905 6.31 52.21 -0.51
N ARG A 906 6.59 52.18 -1.81
CA ARG A 906 5.91 51.34 -2.77
C ARG A 906 6.83 51.08 -3.98
N ASN A 907 6.79 49.82 -4.51
CA ASN A 907 7.62 49.42 -5.65
C ASN A 907 9.14 49.63 -5.43
N GLY A 908 9.58 49.45 -4.18
CA GLY A 908 10.99 49.62 -3.81
C GLY A 908 11.48 51.08 -3.76
N LEU A 909 10.55 52.01 -3.77
CA LEU A 909 10.82 53.45 -3.72
C LEU A 909 10.13 54.06 -2.49
N VAL A 910 10.86 54.91 -1.78
CA VAL A 910 10.36 55.79 -0.73
C VAL A 910 10.07 57.15 -1.36
N ARG A 911 8.89 57.67 -1.20
CA ARG A 911 8.43 58.95 -1.75
C ARG A 911 7.84 59.82 -0.66
N TYR A 912 8.17 61.10 -0.71
CA TYR A 912 7.54 62.13 0.10
C TYR A 912 7.64 63.48 -0.62
N GLU A 913 6.64 64.34 -0.42
CA GLU A 913 6.57 65.62 -1.09
C GLU A 913 6.99 66.80 -0.19
N ASP A 914 6.75 66.71 1.11
CA ASP A 914 7.01 67.81 2.06
C ASP A 914 7.51 67.27 3.41
N MET A 915 8.82 67.15 3.53
CA MET A 915 9.51 66.83 4.77
C MET A 915 10.13 68.10 5.34
N GLU A 916 9.48 68.76 6.27
CA GLU A 916 9.93 70.00 6.89
C GLU A 916 10.76 69.71 8.15
N LEU A 917 12.06 69.91 8.01
CA LEU A 917 13.03 69.88 9.12
C LEU A 917 13.26 71.32 9.59
N VAL A 918 12.79 71.66 10.77
CA VAL A 918 12.96 73.01 11.34
C VAL A 918 14.23 73.06 12.18
N VAL A 919 15.10 74.05 11.86
CA VAL A 919 16.34 74.26 12.58
C VAL A 919 16.36 75.69 13.12
N GLY A 920 16.01 75.83 14.40
CA GLY A 920 15.69 77.16 14.98
C GLY A 920 14.47 77.73 14.27
N ASN A 921 14.67 78.89 13.57
CA ASN A 921 13.59 79.52 12.79
C ASN A 921 13.71 79.25 11.27
N ASN A 922 14.50 78.27 10.86
CA ASN A 922 14.75 78.02 9.44
C ASN A 922 14.19 76.63 9.05
N PRO A 923 13.10 76.62 8.30
CA PRO A 923 12.56 75.34 7.78
C PRO A 923 13.35 74.88 6.56
N LEU A 924 13.80 73.64 6.55
CA LEU A 924 14.41 72.94 5.42
C LEU A 924 13.35 71.95 4.89
N ASN A 925 12.87 72.20 3.69
CA ASN A 925 11.87 71.31 3.12
C ASN A 925 12.53 70.31 2.15
N PHE A 926 12.45 69.03 2.42
CA PHE A 926 12.94 68.00 1.55
C PHE A 926 11.76 67.37 0.81
N SER A 927 11.97 67.09 -0.46
CA SER A 927 11.05 66.27 -1.25
C SER A 927 11.85 65.32 -2.09
N GLY A 928 11.36 64.09 -2.34
CA GLY A 928 12.13 63.20 -3.17
C GLY A 928 11.68 61.79 -3.27
N VAL A 929 12.41 61.06 -4.09
CA VAL A 929 12.25 59.61 -4.33
C VAL A 929 13.58 58.92 -4.07
N ILE A 930 13.57 57.97 -3.16
CA ILE A 930 14.73 57.22 -2.71
C ILE A 930 14.45 55.72 -3.00
N GLY A 931 15.47 55.05 -3.55
CA GLY A 931 15.36 53.58 -3.75
C GLY A 931 15.79 52.79 -2.50
N LEU A 932 15.07 51.72 -2.20
CA LEU A 932 15.50 50.76 -1.18
C LEU A 932 16.79 50.00 -1.56
N ASP A 933 17.32 50.26 -2.79
CA ASP A 933 18.64 49.88 -3.27
C ASP A 933 19.76 50.89 -2.89
N HIS A 934 19.48 51.82 -1.96
CA HIS A 934 20.33 52.91 -1.49
C HIS A 934 20.59 54.00 -2.54
N SER A 935 19.88 53.99 -3.68
CA SER A 935 20.07 55.04 -4.68
C SER A 935 19.15 56.23 -4.42
N ILE A 936 19.66 57.43 -4.60
CA ILE A 936 18.86 58.65 -4.65
C ILE A 936 18.39 58.82 -6.10
N LYS A 937 17.08 58.68 -6.34
CA LYS A 937 16.50 58.75 -7.70
C LYS A 937 16.19 60.19 -8.10
N ASP A 938 15.48 60.91 -7.23
CA ASP A 938 15.17 62.31 -7.37
C ASP A 938 14.95 62.87 -5.96
N MET A 939 15.78 63.83 -5.56
CA MET A 939 15.67 64.42 -4.23
C MET A 939 16.09 65.87 -4.27
N THR A 940 15.35 66.72 -3.60
CA THR A 940 15.65 68.15 -3.50
C THR A 940 15.46 68.59 -2.05
N VAL A 941 16.30 69.63 -1.65
CA VAL A 941 16.03 70.36 -0.42
C VAL A 941 15.77 71.82 -0.79
N THR A 942 14.63 72.29 -0.28
CA THR A 942 14.25 73.70 -0.44
C THR A 942 14.64 74.50 0.80
N LEU A 943 15.49 75.52 0.59
CA LEU A 943 16.08 76.27 1.65
C LEU A 943 15.46 77.68 1.68
N PRO A 944 15.19 78.28 2.86
CA PRO A 944 14.82 79.65 2.94
C PRO A 944 16.04 80.51 2.64
N TYR A 945 15.97 81.50 1.70
CA TYR A 945 17.01 82.40 1.41
C TYR A 945 16.92 83.64 2.33
N THR A 946 17.76 83.68 3.35
CA THR A 946 17.81 84.84 4.24
C THR A 946 19.12 85.60 3.96
N LEU A 947 18.96 86.84 3.51
CA LEU A 947 20.11 87.86 3.48
C LEU A 947 20.35 88.27 4.94
N SER A 948 21.23 87.60 5.66
CA SER A 948 21.75 88.05 6.91
C SER A 948 23.21 87.64 7.04
N GLY A 949 24.12 88.61 6.78
CA GLY A 949 25.55 88.50 6.98
C GLY A 949 26.39 88.66 5.70
N GLU A 950 27.32 89.44 5.73
CA GLU A 950 28.15 90.15 4.71
C GLU A 950 28.92 89.31 3.69
N THR A 951 28.66 88.11 3.35
CA THR A 951 29.55 87.29 2.50
C THR A 951 28.97 86.53 1.32
N VAL A 952 27.72 86.67 0.99
CA VAL A 952 27.24 86.11 -0.27
C VAL A 952 26.81 87.24 -1.21
N ARG A 953 27.68 87.64 -2.13
CA ARG A 953 27.38 88.51 -3.31
C ARG A 953 26.48 87.72 -4.30
N VAL A 954 25.31 87.27 -3.89
CA VAL A 954 24.27 86.93 -4.80
C VAL A 954 23.25 88.07 -4.75
N GLY A 955 23.00 88.63 -5.89
CA GLY A 955 22.36 89.98 -5.97
C GLY A 955 21.00 90.02 -5.27
N LYS A 956 20.58 91.23 -4.88
CA LYS A 956 19.34 91.64 -4.18
C LYS A 956 18.04 91.12 -4.80
N ALA A 957 18.10 90.45 -5.94
CA ALA A 957 16.96 89.83 -6.67
C ALA A 957 16.32 88.61 -6.02
N PHE A 958 16.89 87.93 -5.02
CA PHE A 958 16.42 86.68 -4.43
C PHE A 958 16.02 86.81 -2.98
N ALA A 959 15.91 87.95 -2.41
CA ALA A 959 15.47 88.15 -1.04
C ALA A 959 14.05 87.73 -0.88
N GLY A 960 13.83 86.74 -0.04
CA GLY A 960 12.50 86.14 0.23
C GLY A 960 12.09 84.95 -0.68
N GLN A 961 12.95 84.51 -1.59
CA GLN A 961 12.71 83.32 -2.41
C GLN A 961 13.26 82.02 -1.78
N ARG A 962 12.67 80.88 -2.04
CA ARG A 962 13.16 79.58 -1.65
C ARG A 962 14.05 79.02 -2.75
N ILE A 963 15.18 78.38 -2.39
CA ILE A 963 16.13 77.80 -3.33
C ILE A 963 16.02 76.31 -3.22
N SER A 964 15.66 75.64 -4.32
CA SER A 964 15.63 74.14 -4.40
C SER A 964 17.02 73.68 -4.82
N VAL A 965 17.60 72.83 -3.99
CA VAL A 965 18.95 72.28 -4.16
C VAL A 965 18.81 70.75 -4.46
N PRO A 966 19.15 70.32 -5.68
CA PRO A 966 19.08 68.88 -6.03
C PRO A 966 20.18 68.09 -5.32
N ILE A 967 19.81 66.92 -4.87
CA ILE A 967 20.67 65.96 -4.17
C ILE A 967 20.86 64.74 -5.05
N ARG A 968 22.07 64.21 -5.15
CA ARG A 968 22.43 62.98 -5.89
C ARG A 968 23.34 62.09 -5.06
N GLY A 969 23.67 60.91 -5.62
CA GLY A 969 24.57 59.93 -4.98
C GLY A 969 23.80 58.74 -4.37
N THR A 970 24.29 58.26 -3.25
CA THR A 970 23.69 57.19 -2.51
C THR A 970 23.33 57.64 -1.09
N LEU A 971 22.47 56.87 -0.40
CA LEU A 971 22.09 57.16 0.97
C LEU A 971 23.29 57.30 1.92
N LYS A 972 24.35 56.52 1.71
CA LYS A 972 25.58 56.56 2.52
C LYS A 972 26.57 57.65 2.08
N SER A 973 26.42 58.18 0.88
CA SER A 973 27.28 59.21 0.32
C SER A 973 26.47 60.19 -0.53
N PRO A 974 25.57 60.98 0.13
CA PRO A 974 24.78 61.96 -0.55
C PRO A 974 25.64 63.16 -0.94
N GLN A 975 25.35 63.74 -2.09
CA GLN A 975 26.09 64.92 -2.64
C GLN A 975 25.09 65.90 -3.19
N ILE A 976 25.42 67.17 -3.04
CA ILE A 976 24.70 68.27 -3.68
C ILE A 976 24.99 68.21 -5.17
N ASP A 977 23.98 68.21 -6.03
CA ASP A 977 24.15 68.28 -7.48
C ASP A 977 24.35 69.77 -7.92
N THR A 978 25.60 70.18 -7.80
CA THR A 978 26.00 71.56 -8.18
C THR A 978 25.77 71.85 -9.66
N GLY A 979 25.82 70.85 -10.55
CA GLY A 979 25.51 70.97 -11.97
C GLY A 979 24.05 71.31 -12.24
N LYS A 980 23.11 70.53 -11.65
CA LYS A 980 21.66 70.81 -11.75
C LYS A 980 21.28 72.12 -11.04
N LEU A 981 21.90 72.43 -9.91
CA LEU A 981 21.70 73.71 -9.21
C LEU A 981 22.07 74.89 -10.09
N LEU A 982 23.21 74.82 -10.79
CA LEU A 982 23.65 75.89 -11.72
C LEU A 982 22.67 75.99 -12.91
N GLU A 983 22.20 74.88 -13.45
CA GLU A 983 21.23 74.84 -14.55
C GLU A 983 19.89 75.47 -14.14
N GLN A 984 19.37 75.14 -12.95
CA GLN A 984 18.17 75.80 -12.41
C GLN A 984 18.35 77.30 -12.18
N GLN A 985 19.47 77.68 -11.66
CA GLN A 985 19.76 79.13 -11.49
C GLN A 985 19.88 79.89 -12.84
N LEU A 986 20.39 79.18 -13.87
CA LEU A 986 20.48 79.75 -15.21
C LEU A 986 19.10 79.84 -15.86
N LYS A 987 18.26 78.82 -15.74
CA LYS A 987 16.85 78.80 -16.23
C LYS A 987 16.06 79.90 -15.51
N GLY A 988 16.12 79.97 -14.18
CA GLY A 988 15.46 81.01 -13.41
C GLY A 988 15.83 82.41 -13.80
N ARG A 989 17.13 82.66 -14.07
CA ARG A 989 17.60 83.99 -14.59
C ARG A 989 17.10 84.29 -16.01
N LEU A 990 17.06 83.27 -16.89
CA LEU A 990 16.56 83.43 -18.25
C LEU A 990 15.05 83.68 -18.25
N GLU A 991 14.27 83.01 -17.40
CA GLU A 991 12.82 83.25 -17.24
C GLU A 991 12.52 84.64 -16.67
N GLN A 992 13.33 85.10 -15.69
CA GLN A 992 13.21 86.45 -15.15
C GLN A 992 13.60 87.55 -16.17
N GLU A 993 14.66 87.36 -16.96
CA GLU A 993 14.99 88.27 -18.04
C GLU A 993 13.93 88.26 -19.16
N LEU A 994 13.35 87.03 -19.48
CA LEU A 994 12.28 86.99 -20.43
C LEU A 994 11.02 87.68 -19.91
N LYS A 995 10.60 87.42 -18.65
CA LYS A 995 9.49 88.11 -18.02
C LYS A 995 9.73 89.64 -18.00
N LYS A 996 10.95 90.16 -17.65
CA LYS A 996 11.30 91.55 -17.67
C LYS A 996 11.22 92.12 -19.08
N LYS A 997 11.73 91.43 -20.08
CA LYS A 997 11.64 91.86 -21.49
C LYS A 997 10.17 91.80 -22.01
N VAL A 998 9.38 90.87 -21.58
CA VAL A 998 7.93 90.83 -21.92
C VAL A 998 7.20 91.96 -21.23
N PHE A 999 7.54 92.30 -19.95
CA PHE A 999 6.92 93.45 -19.27
C PHE A 999 7.40 94.75 -19.84
N GLU A 1000 8.66 94.89 -20.19
CA GLU A 1000 9.20 96.08 -20.87
C GLU A 1000 8.63 96.27 -22.27
N GLY A 1001 8.38 95.10 -23.00
CA GLY A 1001 7.75 95.20 -24.30
C GLY A 1001 6.24 95.46 -24.24
N LEU A 1002 5.56 95.04 -23.16
CA LEU A 1002 4.18 95.47 -22.92
C LEU A 1002 4.01 96.91 -22.51
N ASP A 1003 4.94 97.44 -21.71
CA ASP A 1003 4.93 98.85 -21.36
C ASP A 1003 5.24 99.81 -22.57
N GLU A 1004 5.98 99.35 -23.58
CA GLU A 1004 6.23 100.05 -24.87
C GLU A 1004 4.98 99.88 -25.79
N LEU A 1005 4.13 98.86 -25.67
CA LEU A 1005 2.93 98.70 -26.44
C LEU A 1005 1.70 99.45 -25.88
N PHE A 1006 1.82 99.91 -24.63
CA PHE A 1006 0.77 100.78 -23.97
C PHE A 1006 1.13 102.26 -23.77
N LYS A 1007 2.21 102.67 -24.32
CA LYS A 1007 2.60 104.08 -24.58
C LYS A 1007 2.34 104.38 -26.05
#